data_0f5d64c6530a8ecad0e348e9183760b4
#
_entry.id   0f5d64c6530a8ecad0e348e9183760b4
#
_cell.length_a   1.000
_cell.length_b   1.000
_cell.length_c   1.000
_cell.angle_alpha   90.00
_cell.angle_beta   90.00
_cell.angle_gamma   90.00
#
_symmetry.space_group_name_H-M   'P 1'
#
loop_
_entity.id
_entity.type
_entity.pdbx_description
1 polymer ?
#
loop_
_entity_poly.entity_id
_entity_poly.type
_entity_poly.pdbx_seq_one_letter_code
_entity_poly.pdbx_strand_id
1 'polypeptide(L)'
;MNNMTKNLVLWLIIAAVLLTVFNNFSQEAAPNRVSYSEFVQAVQRDQVRNVEVDGIIINGKFGDGTSFEVVRPALSDPKLVDDLLTHQVEIVGKQPEQQSIWIQLLVASAPILIIIVVFMFFMRQMQGGAGGKGGPMSFGKSKARLMSEDQIKTTFADVAGVEEAKEDVEELVEFLRDPGKFQRLGGHIPRGILMSGAPGTGKTLLAKAIAGEAKVPFFSISGSDFVEMFVGVGASRVRDMFEQAKKQAPCIIFIDEIDAVGRHRGAGMGGGNDEREQTLNQLLVEMDGFEGNEGIIVIAATNRPDVLDKALLRPGRFDRQVHVSLPDILGREQILNVHLKKVPLGDDVKSKLIARGTPGFSGADLANLVNEAALFTARLNKRTVGMDELEKAKDKIMMGAERKSMVMQPKEKLNTAYHEAGHAIVGRLVPDHDPVYKVTIIPRGRALGVTMFLPEEDRYSLSRQGILSQIWSLYGGRIAEEITLGKDGVTTGASNDIQRATQLARNMVTKWGLSEKLGPLLYESEDADPFSGAQGQGAKGFSDETTAIIDSEIKDIIESCYGRASTILHDNRDILDAMANALMKYETIDSSQLDQLLARQEVSAPEGWADRERNGNGSNTGGGASASAPEDNTTVSEADLDADNSDVPGADEAPS
;
A
#
# COMPACT_ATOMS: atom_id res chain seq x y z
N MET A 1 10.43 24.02 39.94
CA MET A 1 11.51 23.16 39.45
C MET A 1 10.96 22.36 38.26
N ASN A 2 11.57 22.52 37.08
CA ASN A 2 11.18 21.77 35.87
C ASN A 2 11.36 20.28 36.09
N ASN A 3 10.51 19.45 35.47
CA ASN A 3 10.61 17.98 35.58
C ASN A 3 11.98 17.43 35.19
N MET A 4 12.70 18.13 34.34
CA MET A 4 14.08 17.80 33.94
C MET A 4 15.08 17.94 35.11
N THR A 5 14.96 18.96 35.93
CA THR A 5 15.82 19.17 37.12
C THR A 5 15.53 18.16 38.23
N LYS A 6 14.28 17.73 38.39
CA LYS A 6 13.92 16.68 39.37
C LYS A 6 14.50 15.31 38.96
N ASN A 7 14.46 15.00 37.66
CA ASN A 7 15.06 13.75 37.16
C ASN A 7 16.59 13.76 37.26
N LEU A 8 17.22 14.91 37.00
CA LEU A 8 18.68 15.04 37.12
C LEU A 8 19.17 14.88 38.56
N VAL A 9 18.42 15.48 39.52
CA VAL A 9 18.71 15.33 40.97
C VAL A 9 18.53 13.86 41.41
N LEU A 10 17.48 13.17 40.89
CA LEU A 10 17.26 11.75 41.20
C LEU A 10 18.41 10.86 40.68
N TRP A 11 18.87 11.10 39.46
CA TRP A 11 20.01 10.36 38.89
C TRP A 11 21.31 10.64 39.60
N LEU A 12 21.53 11.88 40.07
CA LEU A 12 22.68 12.24 40.89
C LEU A 12 22.66 11.53 42.26
N ILE A 13 21.50 11.42 42.90
CA ILE A 13 21.36 10.67 44.15
C ILE A 13 21.63 9.18 43.95
N ILE A 14 21.07 8.60 42.88
CA ILE A 14 21.33 7.16 42.54
C ILE A 14 22.83 6.93 42.26
N ALA A 15 23.48 7.81 41.51
CA ALA A 15 24.89 7.73 41.21
C ALA A 15 25.73 7.87 42.49
N ALA A 16 25.39 8.78 43.42
CA ALA A 16 26.08 8.95 44.70
C ALA A 16 25.93 7.73 45.61
N VAL A 17 24.73 7.11 45.67
CA VAL A 17 24.48 5.88 46.43
C VAL A 17 25.27 4.72 45.83
N LEU A 18 25.28 4.56 44.51
CA LEU A 18 26.07 3.51 43.84
C LEU A 18 27.58 3.70 44.04
N LEU A 19 28.06 4.96 43.98
CA LEU A 19 29.47 5.26 44.25
C LEU A 19 29.87 4.96 45.71
N THR A 20 28.98 5.26 46.68
CA THR A 20 29.22 4.97 48.09
C THR A 20 29.21 3.47 48.36
N VAL A 21 28.31 2.71 47.73
CA VAL A 21 28.28 1.25 47.82
C VAL A 21 29.52 0.65 47.15
N PHE A 22 29.92 1.15 46.00
CA PHE A 22 31.10 0.67 45.28
C PHE A 22 32.40 0.97 46.03
N ASN A 23 32.55 2.15 46.65
CA ASN A 23 33.69 2.50 47.46
C ASN A 23 33.80 1.64 48.76
N ASN A 24 32.67 1.28 49.37
CA ASN A 24 32.69 0.37 50.54
C ASN A 24 33.08 -1.07 50.18
N PHE A 25 32.87 -1.48 48.93
CA PHE A 25 33.27 -2.82 48.46
C PHE A 25 34.73 -2.87 47.94
N SER A 26 35.40 -1.72 47.80
CA SER A 26 36.69 -1.65 47.09
C SER A 26 37.91 -1.44 47.99
N GLN A 27 37.78 -1.43 49.33
CA GLN A 27 38.92 -1.22 50.22
C GLN A 27 39.10 -2.34 51.24
N GLU A 28 39.71 -3.46 50.82
CA GLU A 28 40.63 -4.26 51.63
C GLU A 28 41.62 -4.92 50.67
N ALA A 29 42.88 -4.48 50.75
CA ALA A 29 43.98 -5.21 50.14
C ALA A 29 44.00 -6.60 50.76
N ALA A 30 43.84 -7.67 50.02
CA ALA A 30 43.81 -9.03 50.52
C ALA A 30 45.13 -9.31 51.30
N PRO A 31 45.05 -9.66 52.60
CA PRO A 31 46.23 -10.01 53.36
C PRO A 31 46.89 -11.22 52.70
N ASN A 32 48.24 -11.29 52.80
CA ASN A 32 48.98 -12.37 52.20
C ASN A 32 48.64 -13.66 52.97
N ARG A 33 47.97 -14.60 52.37
CA ARG A 33 47.57 -15.86 53.00
C ARG A 33 48.75 -16.80 53.06
N VAL A 34 49.17 -17.16 54.28
CA VAL A 34 50.28 -18.06 54.57
C VAL A 34 49.71 -19.39 55.09
N SER A 35 50.30 -20.51 54.70
CA SER A 35 49.89 -21.82 55.22
C SER A 35 50.19 -21.96 56.70
N TYR A 36 49.37 -22.74 57.46
CA TYR A 36 49.61 -22.96 58.89
C TYR A 36 50.96 -23.53 59.17
N SER A 37 51.51 -24.44 58.33
CA SER A 37 52.80 -25.04 58.46
C SER A 37 53.92 -24.02 58.25
N GLU A 38 53.78 -23.10 57.28
CA GLU A 38 54.77 -22.01 57.09
C GLU A 38 54.79 -21.02 58.26
N PHE A 39 53.60 -20.73 58.80
CA PHE A 39 53.43 -19.88 59.97
C PHE A 39 54.18 -20.47 61.19
N VAL A 40 53.97 -21.77 61.51
CA VAL A 40 54.67 -22.44 62.64
C VAL A 40 56.18 -22.44 62.42
N GLN A 41 56.62 -22.67 61.16
CA GLN A 41 58.05 -22.59 60.85
C GLN A 41 58.61 -21.15 61.00
N ALA A 42 57.86 -20.14 60.65
CA ALA A 42 58.23 -18.74 60.81
C ALA A 42 58.29 -18.32 62.28
N VAL A 43 57.39 -18.85 63.14
CA VAL A 43 57.48 -18.69 64.61
C VAL A 43 58.73 -19.30 65.14
N GLN A 44 59.07 -20.53 64.74
CA GLN A 44 60.28 -21.23 65.20
C GLN A 44 61.57 -20.57 64.73
N ARG A 45 61.52 -19.70 63.72
CA ARG A 45 62.65 -18.94 63.17
C ARG A 45 62.74 -17.49 63.69
N ASP A 46 61.93 -17.15 64.72
CA ASP A 46 61.80 -15.80 65.29
C ASP A 46 61.43 -14.71 64.27
N GLN A 47 60.72 -15.11 63.22
CA GLN A 47 60.35 -14.19 62.13
C GLN A 47 58.96 -13.52 62.32
N VAL A 48 58.21 -13.91 63.34
CA VAL A 48 56.86 -13.36 63.63
C VAL A 48 57.00 -12.42 64.83
N ARG A 49 56.47 -11.19 64.67
CA ARG A 49 56.53 -10.14 65.69
C ARG A 49 55.34 -10.10 66.62
N ASN A 50 54.13 -10.08 66.04
CA ASN A 50 52.88 -10.09 66.79
C ASN A 50 51.80 -10.92 66.05
N VAL A 51 50.87 -11.46 66.83
CA VAL A 51 49.78 -12.29 66.34
C VAL A 51 48.52 -11.89 67.04
N GLU A 52 47.47 -11.64 66.26
CA GLU A 52 46.12 -11.39 66.71
C GLU A 52 45.23 -12.61 66.35
N VAL A 53 44.66 -13.23 67.37
CA VAL A 53 43.87 -14.46 67.20
C VAL A 53 42.35 -14.10 67.22
N ASP A 54 41.67 -14.30 66.08
CA ASP A 54 40.27 -14.13 65.96
C ASP A 54 39.61 -15.48 65.56
N GLY A 55 39.18 -16.24 66.54
CA GLY A 55 38.60 -17.56 66.36
C GLY A 55 39.55 -18.55 65.69
N ILE A 56 39.30 -18.88 64.42
CA ILE A 56 40.14 -19.79 63.62
C ILE A 56 41.12 -19.05 62.71
N ILE A 57 41.02 -17.72 62.63
CA ILE A 57 41.90 -16.88 61.82
C ILE A 57 42.98 -16.28 62.73
N ILE A 58 44.21 -16.37 62.30
CA ILE A 58 45.37 -15.78 62.95
C ILE A 58 45.93 -14.73 62.01
N ASN A 59 45.82 -13.48 62.39
CA ASN A 59 46.39 -12.34 61.68
C ASN A 59 47.69 -11.95 62.39
N GLY A 60 48.76 -11.65 61.66
CA GLY A 60 49.99 -11.26 62.25
C GLY A 60 50.85 -10.42 61.33
N LYS A 61 52.02 -10.00 61.91
CA LYS A 61 53.05 -9.29 61.15
C LYS A 61 54.37 -9.99 61.33
N PHE A 62 55.05 -10.19 60.20
CA PHE A 62 56.44 -10.64 60.21
C PHE A 62 57.38 -9.53 60.70
N GLY A 63 58.60 -9.88 61.02
CA GLY A 63 59.67 -8.95 61.46
C GLY A 63 59.99 -7.88 60.40
N ASP A 64 59.70 -8.11 59.13
CA ASP A 64 59.87 -7.20 58.01
C ASP A 64 58.71 -6.20 57.84
N GLY A 65 57.67 -6.34 58.69
CA GLY A 65 56.46 -5.47 58.65
C GLY A 65 55.35 -5.95 57.73
N THR A 66 55.51 -7.04 56.98
CA THR A 66 54.43 -7.59 56.09
C THR A 66 53.36 -8.26 56.93
N SER A 67 52.09 -7.97 56.63
CA SER A 67 50.92 -8.57 57.29
C SER A 67 50.58 -9.91 56.63
N PHE A 68 50.21 -10.90 57.43
CA PHE A 68 49.81 -12.21 56.99
C PHE A 68 48.51 -12.65 57.66
N GLU A 69 47.76 -13.50 56.99
CA GLU A 69 46.55 -14.19 57.45
C GLU A 69 46.77 -15.69 57.37
N VAL A 70 46.51 -16.38 58.47
CA VAL A 70 46.63 -17.85 58.57
C VAL A 70 45.32 -18.42 59.11
N VAL A 71 44.86 -19.48 58.51
CA VAL A 71 43.67 -20.20 59.01
C VAL A 71 44.17 -21.40 59.81
N ARG A 72 43.86 -21.40 61.11
CA ARG A 72 44.22 -22.51 62.03
C ARG A 72 43.33 -23.73 61.67
N PRO A 73 43.90 -24.93 61.52
CA PRO A 73 43.12 -26.14 61.35
C PRO A 73 42.26 -26.38 62.60
N ALA A 74 41.06 -26.96 62.37
CA ALA A 74 40.09 -27.21 63.43
C ALA A 74 40.59 -28.20 64.53
N LEU A 75 41.77 -28.82 64.35
CA LEU A 75 42.41 -29.65 65.30
C LEU A 75 43.05 -28.77 66.40
N SER A 76 42.76 -29.11 67.67
CA SER A 76 43.32 -28.43 68.81
C SER A 76 44.83 -28.63 68.85
N ASP A 77 45.60 -27.55 68.65
CA ASP A 77 47.08 -27.58 68.81
C ASP A 77 47.48 -26.86 70.10
N PRO A 78 47.63 -27.61 71.25
CA PRO A 78 47.93 -27.03 72.52
C PRO A 78 49.38 -26.50 72.59
N LYS A 79 50.27 -26.90 71.63
CA LYS A 79 51.68 -26.43 71.61
C LYS A 79 51.83 -25.07 70.94
N LEU A 80 50.91 -24.64 70.17
CA LEU A 80 50.99 -23.35 69.46
C LEU A 80 51.19 -22.17 70.41
N VAL A 81 50.44 -22.12 71.49
CA VAL A 81 50.57 -21.05 72.50
C VAL A 81 51.91 -21.09 73.22
N ASP A 82 52.40 -22.31 73.55
CA ASP A 82 53.69 -22.49 74.17
C ASP A 82 54.85 -22.10 73.23
N ASP A 83 54.74 -22.46 71.96
CA ASP A 83 55.73 -22.07 70.92
C ASP A 83 55.76 -20.55 70.73
N LEU A 84 54.60 -19.89 70.66
CA LEU A 84 54.49 -18.44 70.54
C LEU A 84 55.09 -17.71 71.76
N LEU A 85 54.82 -18.19 72.95
CA LEU A 85 55.37 -17.62 74.19
C LEU A 85 56.89 -17.87 74.33
N THR A 86 57.34 -19.04 73.89
CA THR A 86 58.80 -19.40 73.96
C THR A 86 59.61 -18.50 73.03
N HIS A 87 59.02 -18.13 71.86
CA HIS A 87 59.64 -17.26 70.86
C HIS A 87 59.32 -15.77 71.06
N GLN A 88 58.75 -15.37 72.22
CA GLN A 88 58.44 -14.00 72.62
C GLN A 88 57.54 -13.23 71.59
N VAL A 89 56.59 -13.93 70.93
CA VAL A 89 55.64 -13.32 70.04
C VAL A 89 54.51 -12.70 70.85
N GLU A 90 54.22 -11.45 70.59
CA GLU A 90 53.11 -10.76 71.26
C GLU A 90 51.78 -11.29 70.79
N ILE A 91 50.93 -11.83 71.69
CA ILE A 91 49.62 -12.43 71.37
C ILE A 91 48.54 -11.51 71.86
N VAL A 92 47.73 -11.02 70.94
CA VAL A 92 46.55 -10.20 71.20
C VAL A 92 45.26 -11.01 70.89
N GLY A 93 44.43 -11.20 71.89
CA GLY A 93 43.11 -11.83 71.72
C GLY A 93 42.05 -10.77 71.40
N LYS A 94 41.34 -10.93 70.32
CA LYS A 94 40.19 -10.07 69.94
C LYS A 94 38.89 -10.68 70.45
N GLN A 95 38.09 -9.87 71.16
CA GLN A 95 36.72 -10.30 71.50
C GLN A 95 35.86 -10.34 70.24
N PRO A 96 35.09 -11.40 69.98
CA PRO A 96 34.19 -11.45 68.88
C PRO A 96 33.19 -10.30 68.97
N GLU A 97 33.20 -9.37 68.00
CA GLU A 97 32.23 -8.30 67.90
C GLU A 97 30.86 -8.93 67.62
N GLN A 98 30.00 -8.94 68.61
CA GLN A 98 28.57 -9.27 68.41
C GLN A 98 27.92 -8.09 67.67
N GLN A 99 27.89 -8.17 66.33
CA GLN A 99 27.10 -7.23 65.55
C GLN A 99 25.62 -7.37 65.98
N SER A 100 25.02 -6.23 66.33
CA SER A 100 23.62 -6.18 66.75
C SER A 100 22.73 -6.80 65.68
N ILE A 101 21.91 -7.77 66.07
CA ILE A 101 20.96 -8.44 65.18
C ILE A 101 20.11 -7.43 64.40
N TRP A 102 19.82 -6.28 64.98
CA TRP A 102 19.09 -5.16 64.35
C TRP A 102 19.84 -4.56 63.16
N ILE A 103 21.13 -4.44 63.19
CA ILE A 103 21.95 -3.93 62.10
C ILE A 103 21.99 -4.95 60.96
N GLN A 104 22.14 -6.24 61.25
CA GLN A 104 22.09 -7.28 60.24
C GLN A 104 20.74 -7.36 59.56
N LEU A 105 19.62 -7.22 60.33
CA LEU A 105 18.26 -7.23 59.80
C LEU A 105 17.98 -5.98 58.94
N LEU A 106 18.53 -4.83 59.32
CA LEU A 106 18.41 -3.58 58.55
C LEU A 106 19.17 -3.64 57.24
N VAL A 107 20.39 -4.17 57.25
CA VAL A 107 21.21 -4.34 56.03
C VAL A 107 20.61 -5.39 55.10
N ALA A 108 20.08 -6.49 55.65
CA ALA A 108 19.40 -7.51 54.84
C ALA A 108 18.06 -7.02 54.22
N SER A 109 17.34 -6.13 54.93
CA SER A 109 16.05 -5.58 54.42
C SER A 109 16.21 -4.36 53.49
N ALA A 110 17.35 -3.69 53.49
CA ALA A 110 17.59 -2.50 52.67
C ALA A 110 17.38 -2.71 51.15
N PRO A 111 17.86 -3.80 50.53
CA PRO A 111 17.59 -4.06 49.11
C PRO A 111 16.09 -4.23 48.82
N ILE A 112 15.36 -4.91 49.71
CA ILE A 112 13.92 -5.14 49.56
C ILE A 112 13.15 -3.81 49.68
N LEU A 113 13.51 -2.97 50.65
CA LEU A 113 12.93 -1.64 50.82
C LEU A 113 13.20 -0.74 49.62
N ILE A 114 14.38 -0.80 49.03
CA ILE A 114 14.73 -0.05 47.82
C ILE A 114 13.85 -0.52 46.66
N ILE A 115 13.69 -1.85 46.47
CA ILE A 115 12.84 -2.41 45.42
C ILE A 115 11.37 -1.98 45.62
N ILE A 116 10.86 -1.98 46.84
CA ILE A 116 9.50 -1.55 47.16
C ILE A 116 9.33 -0.04 46.86
N VAL A 117 10.29 0.80 47.21
CA VAL A 117 10.25 2.25 46.93
C VAL A 117 10.32 2.50 45.44
N VAL A 118 11.19 1.81 44.70
CA VAL A 118 11.29 1.90 43.24
C VAL A 118 9.97 1.40 42.59
N PHE A 119 9.41 0.30 43.06
CA PHE A 119 8.14 -0.22 42.59
C PHE A 119 6.96 0.73 42.88
N MET A 120 6.88 1.30 44.09
CA MET A 120 5.88 2.32 44.40
C MET A 120 6.05 3.59 43.58
N PHE A 121 7.29 4.00 43.30
CA PHE A 121 7.57 5.14 42.43
C PHE A 121 7.11 4.85 41.00
N PHE A 122 7.40 3.66 40.46
CA PHE A 122 6.92 3.21 39.15
C PHE A 122 5.38 3.12 39.11
N MET A 123 4.76 2.55 40.13
CA MET A 123 3.29 2.50 40.26
C MET A 123 2.68 3.90 40.33
N ARG A 124 3.29 4.82 41.06
CA ARG A 124 2.83 6.21 41.15
C ARG A 124 3.03 6.98 39.85
N GLN A 125 4.08 6.68 39.10
CA GLN A 125 4.31 7.23 37.77
C GLN A 125 3.32 6.67 36.75
N MET A 126 2.95 5.40 36.86
CA MET A 126 1.87 4.79 36.05
C MET A 126 0.49 5.31 36.42
N GLN A 127 0.21 5.60 37.70
CA GLN A 127 -1.06 6.17 38.15
C GLN A 127 -1.17 7.70 37.96
N GLY A 128 -0.04 8.42 37.98
CA GLY A 128 0.00 9.88 37.77
C GLY A 128 -0.19 10.31 36.33
N GLY A 129 -0.23 9.36 35.36
CA GLY A 129 -0.49 9.57 33.93
C GLY A 129 -1.97 9.47 33.52
N ALA A 130 -2.92 9.43 34.45
CA ALA A 130 -4.35 9.28 34.13
C ALA A 130 -5.00 10.48 33.42
N GLY A 131 -4.20 11.49 33.01
CA GLY A 131 -4.64 12.62 32.18
C GLY A 131 -3.95 12.69 30.82
N GLY A 132 -3.06 11.75 30.46
CA GLY A 132 -2.33 11.74 29.19
C GLY A 132 -2.81 10.58 28.29
N LYS A 133 -3.09 10.88 27.03
CA LYS A 133 -3.54 10.00 25.93
C LYS A 133 -2.61 8.79 25.65
N GLY A 134 -2.45 7.79 26.55
CA GLY A 134 -1.55 6.68 26.29
C GLY A 134 -1.38 5.63 27.38
N GLY A 135 -2.35 5.42 28.29
CA GLY A 135 -2.32 4.29 29.24
C GLY A 135 -2.70 2.96 28.59
N PRO A 136 -2.32 1.79 29.19
CA PRO A 136 -2.67 0.45 28.65
C PRO A 136 -4.17 0.23 28.44
N MET A 137 -5.04 1.03 29.05
CA MET A 137 -6.50 1.02 28.80
C MET A 137 -6.93 1.78 27.54
N SER A 138 -6.02 2.45 26.79
CA SER A 138 -6.38 3.18 25.58
C SER A 138 -6.37 2.30 24.32
N PHE A 139 -5.86 1.07 24.37
CA PHE A 139 -5.81 0.16 23.23
C PHE A 139 -7.19 -0.24 22.70
N GLY A 140 -8.21 -0.26 23.53
CA GLY A 140 -9.58 -0.59 23.16
C GLY A 140 -10.46 0.58 22.72
N LYS A 141 -9.94 1.82 22.72
CA LYS A 141 -10.72 2.99 22.28
C LYS A 141 -10.82 3.02 20.75
N SER A 142 -12.00 3.36 20.26
CA SER A 142 -12.26 3.52 18.84
C SER A 142 -11.33 4.57 18.22
N LYS A 143 -10.79 4.27 17.03
CA LYS A 143 -10.08 5.22 16.17
C LYS A 143 -11.04 5.97 15.23
N ALA A 144 -12.36 5.77 15.38
CA ALA A 144 -13.35 6.42 14.53
C ALA A 144 -13.18 7.94 14.58
N ARG A 145 -13.19 8.56 13.41
CA ARG A 145 -13.16 10.02 13.27
C ARG A 145 -14.60 10.51 13.33
N LEU A 146 -14.93 11.21 14.41
CA LEU A 146 -16.18 11.95 14.50
C LEU A 146 -16.06 13.24 13.70
N MET A 147 -16.94 13.42 12.73
CA MET A 147 -17.15 14.68 12.01
C MET A 147 -18.50 15.26 12.47
N SER A 148 -18.48 16.41 13.14
CA SER A 148 -19.70 17.13 13.51
C SER A 148 -20.41 17.70 12.27
N GLU A 149 -21.69 18.01 12.38
CA GLU A 149 -22.51 18.58 11.31
C GLU A 149 -21.82 19.75 10.60
N ASP A 150 -21.24 20.69 11.37
CA ASP A 150 -20.57 21.88 10.83
C ASP A 150 -19.32 21.58 9.99
N GLN A 151 -18.74 20.39 10.15
CA GLN A 151 -17.53 19.96 9.43
C GLN A 151 -17.87 19.28 8.09
N ILE A 152 -19.10 18.79 7.92
CA ILE A 152 -19.55 18.09 6.71
C ILE A 152 -20.21 19.10 5.78
N LYS A 153 -19.42 19.60 4.83
CA LYS A 153 -19.94 20.56 3.81
C LYS A 153 -20.40 19.87 2.52
N THR A 154 -20.16 18.58 2.41
CA THR A 154 -20.48 17.79 1.22
C THR A 154 -21.97 17.47 1.19
N THR A 155 -22.62 17.77 0.07
CA THR A 155 -24.05 17.51 -0.19
C THR A 155 -24.23 16.70 -1.45
N PHE A 156 -25.44 16.29 -1.80
CA PHE A 156 -25.73 15.61 -3.07
C PHE A 156 -25.37 16.44 -4.30
N ALA A 157 -25.27 17.76 -4.20
CA ALA A 157 -24.81 18.62 -5.28
C ALA A 157 -23.33 18.42 -5.64
N ASP A 158 -22.53 17.92 -4.69
CA ASP A 158 -21.11 17.61 -4.89
C ASP A 158 -20.87 16.19 -5.43
N VAL A 159 -21.90 15.36 -5.43
CA VAL A 159 -21.86 13.99 -5.96
C VAL A 159 -22.50 13.99 -7.33
N ALA A 160 -21.78 13.56 -8.34
CA ALA A 160 -22.24 13.54 -9.73
C ALA A 160 -22.09 12.13 -10.33
N GLY A 161 -22.91 11.79 -11.33
CA GLY A 161 -22.77 10.58 -12.14
C GLY A 161 -23.12 9.27 -11.45
N VAL A 162 -23.95 9.31 -10.41
CA VAL A 162 -24.46 8.14 -9.67
C VAL A 162 -25.92 8.39 -9.25
N GLU A 163 -26.76 8.80 -10.21
CA GLU A 163 -28.12 9.26 -9.91
C GLU A 163 -28.97 8.13 -9.31
N GLU A 164 -28.89 6.90 -9.80
CA GLU A 164 -29.62 5.74 -9.27
C GLU A 164 -29.24 5.48 -7.81
N ALA A 165 -27.92 5.52 -7.51
CA ALA A 165 -27.47 5.34 -6.13
C ALA A 165 -27.89 6.49 -5.21
N LYS A 166 -28.09 7.72 -5.74
CA LYS A 166 -28.64 8.83 -4.96
C LYS A 166 -30.11 8.62 -4.66
N GLU A 167 -30.91 8.22 -5.66
CA GLU A 167 -32.33 7.89 -5.48
C GLU A 167 -32.52 6.81 -4.43
N ASP A 168 -31.70 5.75 -4.47
CA ASP A 168 -31.73 4.66 -3.49
C ASP A 168 -31.50 5.14 -2.05
N VAL A 169 -30.73 6.19 -1.84
CA VAL A 169 -30.37 6.69 -0.52
C VAL A 169 -31.13 7.95 -0.10
N GLU A 170 -31.92 8.56 -0.98
CA GLU A 170 -32.68 9.78 -0.66
C GLU A 170 -33.72 9.54 0.45
N GLU A 171 -34.36 8.37 0.44
CA GLU A 171 -35.27 7.92 1.48
C GLU A 171 -34.64 7.92 2.88
N LEU A 172 -33.33 7.61 2.96
CA LEU A 172 -32.58 7.61 4.22
C LEU A 172 -32.37 9.01 4.75
N VAL A 173 -32.09 9.96 3.88
CA VAL A 173 -31.95 11.36 4.23
C VAL A 173 -33.26 11.89 4.80
N GLU A 174 -34.41 11.60 4.13
CA GLU A 174 -35.71 11.98 4.66
C GLU A 174 -35.98 11.39 6.04
N PHE A 175 -35.62 10.12 6.26
CA PHE A 175 -35.80 9.48 7.56
C PHE A 175 -34.93 10.12 8.65
N LEU A 176 -33.65 10.34 8.37
CA LEU A 176 -32.75 10.95 9.34
C LEU A 176 -33.20 12.38 9.71
N ARG A 177 -33.88 13.08 8.78
CA ARG A 177 -34.46 14.42 9.03
C ARG A 177 -35.77 14.36 9.84
N ASP A 178 -36.66 13.43 9.51
CA ASP A 178 -37.94 13.26 10.18
C ASP A 178 -38.32 11.77 10.36
N PRO A 179 -37.77 11.13 11.40
CA PRO A 179 -38.09 9.73 11.70
C PRO A 179 -39.58 9.48 11.99
N GLY A 180 -40.28 10.50 12.50
CA GLY A 180 -41.67 10.41 12.91
C GLY A 180 -42.64 10.20 11.73
N LYS A 181 -42.30 10.67 10.53
CA LYS A 181 -43.08 10.48 9.29
C LYS A 181 -43.27 9.00 8.97
N PHE A 182 -42.17 8.24 9.06
CA PHE A 182 -42.14 6.82 8.68
C PHE A 182 -42.73 5.90 9.77
N GLN A 183 -42.45 6.21 11.05
CA GLN A 183 -42.97 5.44 12.17
C GLN A 183 -44.49 5.42 12.26
N ARG A 184 -45.17 6.54 11.91
CA ARG A 184 -46.63 6.62 11.92
C ARG A 184 -47.30 5.67 10.92
N LEU A 185 -46.60 5.30 9.85
CA LEU A 185 -47.08 4.40 8.80
C LEU A 185 -46.67 2.94 9.03
N GLY A 186 -45.93 2.65 10.13
CA GLY A 186 -45.42 1.30 10.43
C GLY A 186 -44.23 0.87 9.55
N GLY A 187 -43.62 1.82 8.84
CA GLY A 187 -42.42 1.56 8.04
C GLY A 187 -41.21 1.32 8.93
N HIS A 188 -40.45 0.27 8.63
CA HIS A 188 -39.17 -0.01 9.26
C HIS A 188 -38.05 0.40 8.30
N ILE A 189 -37.12 1.19 8.79
CA ILE A 189 -35.99 1.64 8.00
C ILE A 189 -34.84 0.65 8.10
N PRO A 190 -34.07 0.49 7.01
CA PRO A 190 -32.89 -0.38 7.04
C PRO A 190 -31.90 0.11 8.09
N ARG A 191 -31.45 -0.80 8.94
CA ARG A 191 -30.46 -0.50 9.99
C ARG A 191 -29.07 -0.35 9.38
N GLY A 192 -28.82 -1.03 8.28
CA GLY A 192 -27.54 -1.04 7.60
C GLY A 192 -27.67 -1.04 6.10
N ILE A 193 -26.74 -0.35 5.45
CA ILE A 193 -26.61 -0.25 4.00
C ILE A 193 -25.23 -0.69 3.60
N LEU A 194 -25.17 -1.59 2.64
CA LEU A 194 -23.93 -1.99 2.00
C LEU A 194 -23.79 -1.27 0.66
N MET A 195 -22.82 -0.38 0.56
CA MET A 195 -22.40 0.24 -0.70
C MET A 195 -21.35 -0.63 -1.38
N SER A 196 -21.67 -1.19 -2.52
CA SER A 196 -20.76 -1.99 -3.35
C SER A 196 -20.40 -1.25 -4.64
N GLY A 197 -19.24 -1.53 -5.22
CA GLY A 197 -18.84 -0.95 -6.52
C GLY A 197 -17.34 -0.89 -6.69
N ALA A 198 -16.87 -0.59 -7.90
CA ALA A 198 -15.46 -0.48 -8.23
C ALA A 198 -14.73 0.57 -7.35
N PRO A 199 -13.41 0.46 -7.16
CA PRO A 199 -12.65 1.49 -6.45
C PRO A 199 -12.76 2.85 -7.18
N GLY A 200 -12.82 3.94 -6.40
CA GLY A 200 -12.88 5.28 -6.97
C GLY A 200 -14.25 5.75 -7.47
N THR A 201 -15.33 4.96 -7.35
CA THR A 201 -16.68 5.34 -7.78
C THR A 201 -17.39 6.36 -6.88
N GLY A 202 -16.78 6.72 -5.73
CA GLY A 202 -17.32 7.76 -4.86
C GLY A 202 -18.15 7.26 -3.67
N LYS A 203 -18.09 5.98 -3.30
CA LYS A 203 -18.82 5.39 -2.16
C LYS A 203 -18.66 6.19 -0.86
N THR A 204 -17.44 6.52 -0.49
CA THR A 204 -17.13 7.32 0.70
C THR A 204 -17.66 8.76 0.58
N LEU A 205 -17.66 9.32 -0.65
CA LEU A 205 -18.20 10.66 -0.93
C LEU A 205 -19.71 10.67 -0.79
N LEU A 206 -20.40 9.66 -1.34
CA LEU A 206 -21.86 9.49 -1.24
C LEU A 206 -22.28 9.34 0.22
N ALA A 207 -21.58 8.53 1.03
CA ALA A 207 -21.86 8.37 2.46
C ALA A 207 -21.74 9.70 3.22
N LYS A 208 -20.72 10.51 2.90
CA LYS A 208 -20.58 11.87 3.47
C LYS A 208 -21.68 12.81 3.01
N ALA A 209 -22.11 12.70 1.76
CA ALA A 209 -23.18 13.52 1.21
C ALA A 209 -24.52 13.21 1.89
N ILE A 210 -24.82 11.94 2.18
CA ILE A 210 -26.01 11.54 2.96
C ILE A 210 -25.99 12.24 4.33
N ALA A 211 -24.86 12.20 5.04
CA ALA A 211 -24.73 12.84 6.36
C ALA A 211 -24.88 14.37 6.29
N GLY A 212 -24.24 15.01 5.29
CA GLY A 212 -24.32 16.45 5.09
C GLY A 212 -25.71 16.92 4.67
N GLU A 213 -26.40 16.14 3.84
CA GLU A 213 -27.77 16.43 3.41
C GLU A 213 -28.77 16.24 4.55
N ALA A 214 -28.58 15.18 5.37
CA ALA A 214 -29.39 14.90 6.54
C ALA A 214 -29.06 15.81 7.73
N LYS A 215 -27.91 16.49 7.73
CA LYS A 215 -27.37 17.30 8.83
C LYS A 215 -27.24 16.50 10.13
N VAL A 216 -26.59 15.34 10.05
CA VAL A 216 -26.33 14.45 11.20
C VAL A 216 -24.85 14.19 11.37
N PRO A 217 -24.38 13.91 12.61
CA PRO A 217 -22.99 13.50 12.87
C PRO A 217 -22.58 12.27 12.08
N PHE A 218 -21.31 12.24 11.66
CA PHE A 218 -20.75 11.18 10.82
C PHE A 218 -19.52 10.57 11.49
N PHE A 219 -19.60 9.29 11.84
CA PHE A 219 -18.50 8.51 12.37
C PHE A 219 -17.86 7.74 11.22
N SER A 220 -16.59 7.95 10.94
CA SER A 220 -15.87 7.25 9.87
C SER A 220 -14.74 6.42 10.44
N ILE A 221 -14.68 5.14 10.02
CA ILE A 221 -13.64 4.19 10.37
C ILE A 221 -13.34 3.31 9.17
N SER A 222 -12.09 2.83 9.03
CA SER A 222 -11.75 1.78 8.08
C SER A 222 -11.90 0.40 8.72
N GLY A 223 -12.37 -0.59 7.97
CA GLY A 223 -12.40 -1.99 8.41
C GLY A 223 -11.01 -2.48 8.85
N SER A 224 -9.95 -1.98 8.22
CA SER A 224 -8.57 -2.27 8.61
C SER A 224 -8.19 -1.78 10.02
N ASP A 225 -8.84 -0.73 10.53
CA ASP A 225 -8.61 -0.21 11.89
C ASP A 225 -9.11 -1.15 13.00
N PHE A 226 -9.94 -2.11 12.65
CA PHE A 226 -10.41 -3.13 13.56
C PHE A 226 -9.49 -4.36 13.62
N VAL A 227 -8.63 -4.55 12.62
CA VAL A 227 -7.70 -5.69 12.57
C VAL A 227 -6.44 -5.34 13.36
N GLU A 228 -6.24 -6.05 14.47
CA GLU A 228 -5.09 -5.87 15.37
C GLU A 228 -4.45 -7.23 15.68
N MET A 229 -3.22 -7.22 16.20
CA MET A 229 -2.52 -8.45 16.56
C MET A 229 -2.99 -9.06 17.89
N PHE A 230 -3.70 -8.27 18.72
CA PHE A 230 -4.16 -8.70 20.04
C PHE A 230 -5.64 -9.05 20.01
N VAL A 231 -5.96 -10.27 20.40
CA VAL A 231 -7.34 -10.78 20.44
C VAL A 231 -8.23 -9.92 21.34
N GLY A 232 -9.39 -9.53 20.82
CA GLY A 232 -10.41 -8.76 21.54
C GLY A 232 -10.26 -7.24 21.45
N VAL A 233 -9.17 -6.69 20.91
CA VAL A 233 -9.00 -5.24 20.76
C VAL A 233 -9.94 -4.70 19.69
N GLY A 234 -10.05 -5.36 18.54
CA GLY A 234 -10.98 -5.01 17.48
C GLY A 234 -12.43 -5.01 17.96
N ALA A 235 -12.85 -6.06 18.66
CA ALA A 235 -14.19 -6.17 19.25
C ALA A 235 -14.48 -5.04 20.26
N SER A 236 -13.49 -4.66 21.07
CA SER A 236 -13.62 -3.54 22.01
C SER A 236 -13.79 -2.20 21.31
N ARG A 237 -13.07 -1.98 20.17
CA ARG A 237 -13.23 -0.76 19.37
C ARG A 237 -14.59 -0.67 18.69
N VAL A 238 -15.10 -1.80 18.20
CA VAL A 238 -16.47 -1.86 17.66
C VAL A 238 -17.45 -1.40 18.73
N ARG A 239 -17.41 -2.00 19.91
CA ARG A 239 -18.31 -1.64 21.02
C ARG A 239 -18.21 -0.16 21.40
N ASP A 240 -17.00 0.35 21.57
CA ASP A 240 -16.78 1.77 21.95
C ASP A 240 -17.31 2.73 20.86
N MET A 241 -17.14 2.39 19.58
CA MET A 241 -17.70 3.17 18.47
C MET A 241 -19.22 3.23 18.52
N PHE A 242 -19.87 2.09 18.71
CA PHE A 242 -21.33 2.02 18.78
C PHE A 242 -21.88 2.72 20.03
N GLU A 243 -21.21 2.62 21.17
CA GLU A 243 -21.56 3.37 22.37
C GLU A 243 -21.43 4.88 22.19
N GLN A 244 -20.41 5.34 21.46
CA GLN A 244 -20.26 6.76 21.14
C GLN A 244 -21.36 7.24 20.19
N ALA A 245 -21.70 6.44 19.17
CA ALA A 245 -22.77 6.75 18.24
C ALA A 245 -24.14 6.85 18.94
N LYS A 246 -24.45 5.92 19.86
CA LYS A 246 -25.68 5.97 20.67
C LYS A 246 -25.84 7.26 21.46
N LYS A 247 -24.75 7.86 21.90
CA LYS A 247 -24.78 9.16 22.63
C LYS A 247 -25.04 10.36 21.73
N GLN A 248 -24.88 10.20 20.40
CA GLN A 248 -25.00 11.27 19.42
C GLN A 248 -26.06 10.98 18.33
N ALA A 249 -27.00 10.10 18.64
CA ALA A 249 -28.11 9.81 17.74
C ALA A 249 -29.04 11.06 17.59
N PRO A 250 -29.57 11.34 16.36
CA PRO A 250 -29.39 10.57 15.15
C PRO A 250 -28.02 10.77 14.51
N CYS A 251 -27.40 9.70 13.99
CA CYS A 251 -26.07 9.78 13.37
C CYS A 251 -25.84 8.64 12.33
N ILE A 252 -24.78 8.77 11.56
CA ILE A 252 -24.33 7.76 10.61
C ILE A 252 -22.99 7.19 11.07
N ILE A 253 -22.88 5.84 11.08
CA ILE A 253 -21.62 5.13 11.22
C ILE A 253 -21.21 4.65 9.84
N PHE A 254 -20.07 5.09 9.34
CA PHE A 254 -19.51 4.67 8.07
C PHE A 254 -18.28 3.77 8.27
N ILE A 255 -18.34 2.57 7.72
CA ILE A 255 -17.26 1.58 7.76
C ILE A 255 -16.76 1.39 6.33
N ASP A 256 -15.58 1.95 6.03
CA ASP A 256 -14.95 1.75 4.73
C ASP A 256 -14.19 0.42 4.71
N GLU A 257 -14.06 -0.20 3.54
CA GLU A 257 -13.35 -1.47 3.36
C GLU A 257 -13.80 -2.57 4.35
N ILE A 258 -15.11 -2.75 4.47
CA ILE A 258 -15.68 -3.74 5.41
C ILE A 258 -15.18 -5.17 5.16
N ASP A 259 -14.75 -5.48 3.94
CA ASP A 259 -14.17 -6.77 3.55
C ASP A 259 -12.86 -7.10 4.29
N ALA A 260 -12.19 -6.10 4.89
CA ALA A 260 -11.04 -6.36 5.77
C ALA A 260 -11.42 -7.20 7.01
N VAL A 261 -12.65 -7.04 7.52
CA VAL A 261 -13.16 -7.72 8.70
C VAL A 261 -14.23 -8.76 8.34
N GLY A 262 -15.06 -8.44 7.36
CA GLY A 262 -16.27 -9.19 6.99
C GLY A 262 -16.07 -10.37 6.04
N ARG A 263 -14.84 -10.83 5.82
CA ARG A 263 -14.54 -11.90 4.87
C ARG A 263 -15.07 -13.26 5.34
N HIS A 264 -15.51 -14.12 4.40
CA HIS A 264 -15.92 -15.50 4.62
C HIS A 264 -14.89 -16.30 5.45
N ARG A 265 -15.38 -17.22 6.27
CA ARG A 265 -14.61 -18.20 7.03
C ARG A 265 -13.90 -19.14 6.06
N GLY A 266 -12.67 -18.84 5.69
CA GLY A 266 -11.81 -19.74 4.91
C GLY A 266 -11.07 -20.71 5.84
N ALA A 267 -10.87 -21.94 5.40
CA ALA A 267 -10.05 -22.95 6.06
C ALA A 267 -8.56 -22.59 6.00
N GLY A 268 -8.16 -21.43 6.55
CA GLY A 268 -6.78 -21.00 6.68
C GLY A 268 -6.21 -21.36 8.04
N MET A 269 -5.23 -22.27 8.09
CA MET A 269 -4.45 -22.56 9.27
C MET A 269 -3.54 -21.37 9.62
N GLY A 270 -4.02 -20.42 10.45
CA GLY A 270 -3.20 -19.32 10.95
C GLY A 270 -3.93 -18.46 11.98
N GLY A 271 -3.32 -18.22 13.13
CA GLY A 271 -3.88 -17.54 14.32
C GLY A 271 -4.30 -16.06 14.15
N GLY A 272 -4.35 -15.52 12.92
CA GLY A 272 -4.88 -14.19 12.64
C GLY A 272 -6.38 -14.18 12.25
N ASN A 273 -7.00 -15.34 12.12
CA ASN A 273 -8.42 -15.43 11.75
C ASN A 273 -9.34 -15.27 12.96
N ASP A 274 -8.92 -15.72 14.15
CA ASP A 274 -9.74 -15.71 15.37
C ASP A 274 -10.10 -14.29 15.82
N GLU A 275 -9.17 -13.34 15.68
CA GLU A 275 -9.39 -11.92 16.03
C GLU A 275 -10.39 -11.26 15.09
N ARG A 276 -10.26 -11.51 13.78
CA ARG A 276 -11.19 -10.99 12.78
C ARG A 276 -12.60 -11.55 12.97
N GLU A 277 -12.70 -12.85 13.23
CA GLU A 277 -13.98 -13.51 13.50
C GLU A 277 -14.64 -12.97 14.78
N GLN A 278 -13.87 -12.75 15.84
CA GLN A 278 -14.38 -12.16 17.07
C GLN A 278 -14.87 -10.73 16.84
N THR A 279 -14.14 -9.95 16.04
CA THR A 279 -14.51 -8.58 15.69
C THR A 279 -15.77 -8.55 14.82
N LEU A 280 -15.85 -9.44 13.82
CA LEU A 280 -17.07 -9.60 13.01
C LEU A 280 -18.28 -9.98 13.86
N ASN A 281 -18.13 -10.97 14.75
CA ASN A 281 -19.21 -11.38 15.63
C ASN A 281 -19.67 -10.25 16.55
N GLN A 282 -18.73 -9.43 17.06
CA GLN A 282 -19.08 -8.24 17.84
C GLN A 282 -19.86 -7.21 17.01
N LEU A 283 -19.43 -6.97 15.76
CA LEU A 283 -20.15 -6.08 14.84
C LEU A 283 -21.58 -6.56 14.62
N LEU A 284 -21.77 -7.86 14.38
CA LEU A 284 -23.09 -8.45 14.20
C LEU A 284 -23.97 -8.30 15.47
N VAL A 285 -23.39 -8.49 16.64
CA VAL A 285 -24.09 -8.31 17.93
C VAL A 285 -24.52 -6.87 18.14
N GLU A 286 -23.63 -5.90 17.86
CA GLU A 286 -23.97 -4.48 17.99
C GLU A 286 -25.07 -4.06 17.00
N MET A 287 -25.02 -4.56 15.75
CA MET A 287 -26.07 -4.30 14.77
C MET A 287 -27.42 -4.92 15.14
N ASP A 288 -27.41 -6.16 15.65
CA ASP A 288 -28.63 -6.85 16.12
C ASP A 288 -29.22 -6.18 17.36
N GLY A 289 -28.36 -5.58 18.20
CA GLY A 289 -28.73 -4.91 19.46
C GLY A 289 -29.36 -3.52 19.30
N PHE A 290 -29.51 -2.98 18.07
CA PHE A 290 -30.23 -1.74 17.87
C PHE A 290 -31.75 -1.96 17.93
N GLU A 291 -32.43 -1.20 18.77
CA GLU A 291 -33.86 -1.04 18.65
C GLU A 291 -34.13 -0.09 17.47
N GLY A 292 -35.11 -0.42 16.59
CA GLY A 292 -35.36 0.27 15.33
C GLY A 292 -35.69 1.78 15.41
N ASN A 293 -35.65 2.36 16.62
CA ASN A 293 -35.98 3.75 16.91
C ASN A 293 -34.77 4.61 17.32
N GLU A 294 -33.56 4.05 17.38
CA GLU A 294 -32.38 4.79 17.90
C GLU A 294 -31.83 5.84 16.92
N GLY A 295 -32.30 5.88 15.66
CA GLY A 295 -31.88 6.88 14.67
C GLY A 295 -30.42 6.72 14.20
N ILE A 296 -29.83 5.55 14.36
CA ILE A 296 -28.48 5.24 13.92
C ILE A 296 -28.56 4.40 12.65
N ILE A 297 -27.85 4.83 11.60
CA ILE A 297 -27.72 4.07 10.36
C ILE A 297 -26.25 3.69 10.16
N VAL A 298 -26.00 2.39 9.92
CA VAL A 298 -24.67 1.89 9.60
C VAL A 298 -24.52 1.78 8.09
N ILE A 299 -23.56 2.49 7.51
CA ILE A 299 -23.23 2.40 6.09
C ILE A 299 -21.87 1.73 5.97
N ALA A 300 -21.80 0.60 5.26
CA ALA A 300 -20.54 -0.05 4.96
C ALA A 300 -20.22 0.08 3.47
N ALA A 301 -18.95 0.21 3.14
CA ALA A 301 -18.48 0.23 1.75
C ALA A 301 -17.51 -0.93 1.50
N THR A 302 -17.63 -1.55 0.32
CA THR A 302 -16.71 -2.58 -0.16
C THR A 302 -16.50 -2.51 -1.66
N ASN A 303 -15.32 -2.91 -2.10
CA ASN A 303 -15.02 -3.13 -3.52
C ASN A 303 -15.23 -4.60 -3.92
N ARG A 304 -15.43 -5.50 -2.93
CA ARG A 304 -15.52 -6.94 -3.13
C ARG A 304 -16.69 -7.55 -2.36
N PRO A 305 -17.91 -7.37 -2.84
CA PRO A 305 -19.10 -7.94 -2.18
C PRO A 305 -19.09 -9.49 -2.17
N ASP A 306 -18.40 -10.11 -3.13
CA ASP A 306 -18.24 -11.56 -3.31
C ASP A 306 -17.57 -12.26 -2.11
N VAL A 307 -16.65 -11.58 -1.42
CA VAL A 307 -15.90 -12.16 -0.30
C VAL A 307 -16.57 -12.00 1.07
N LEU A 308 -17.68 -11.24 1.13
CA LEU A 308 -18.34 -10.96 2.41
C LEU A 308 -19.09 -12.16 2.99
N ASP A 309 -19.04 -12.29 4.30
CA ASP A 309 -19.83 -13.30 5.03
C ASP A 309 -21.34 -13.02 4.86
N LYS A 310 -22.07 -14.06 4.43
CA LYS A 310 -23.53 -13.99 4.23
C LYS A 310 -24.29 -13.59 5.48
N ALA A 311 -23.70 -13.76 6.67
CA ALA A 311 -24.30 -13.31 7.92
C ALA A 311 -24.45 -11.79 8.00
N LEU A 312 -23.60 -11.02 7.33
CA LEU A 312 -23.71 -9.56 7.26
C LEU A 312 -24.92 -9.11 6.42
N LEU A 313 -25.31 -9.91 5.42
CA LEU A 313 -26.38 -9.59 4.47
C LEU A 313 -27.76 -10.08 4.92
N ARG A 314 -27.90 -10.58 6.16
CA ARG A 314 -29.19 -11.00 6.69
C ARG A 314 -30.05 -9.80 7.05
N PRO A 315 -31.41 -9.92 6.90
CA PRO A 315 -32.33 -8.88 7.35
C PRO A 315 -32.08 -8.43 8.80
N GLY A 316 -32.15 -7.12 9.02
CA GLY A 316 -31.85 -6.49 10.30
C GLY A 316 -30.38 -6.07 10.47
N ARG A 317 -29.52 -6.32 9.47
CA ARG A 317 -28.10 -5.93 9.43
C ARG A 317 -27.87 -5.04 8.21
N PHE A 318 -27.09 -5.49 7.19
CA PHE A 318 -26.99 -4.78 5.89
C PHE A 318 -28.11 -5.31 4.97
N ASP A 319 -29.30 -4.90 5.24
CA ASP A 319 -30.52 -5.34 4.55
C ASP A 319 -30.81 -4.58 3.25
N ARG A 320 -30.16 -3.41 3.05
CA ARG A 320 -30.20 -2.71 1.77
C ARG A 320 -28.80 -2.70 1.12
N GLN A 321 -28.75 -3.04 -0.14
CA GLN A 321 -27.52 -2.99 -0.94
C GLN A 321 -27.68 -1.91 -2.00
N VAL A 322 -26.73 -0.98 -2.05
CA VAL A 322 -26.64 0.09 -3.04
C VAL A 322 -25.41 -0.16 -3.90
N HIS A 323 -25.63 -0.32 -5.20
CA HIS A 323 -24.54 -0.53 -6.14
C HIS A 323 -24.13 0.80 -6.76
N VAL A 324 -22.89 1.22 -6.49
CA VAL A 324 -22.29 2.42 -7.07
C VAL A 324 -21.48 2.02 -8.30
N SER A 325 -22.13 2.06 -9.46
CA SER A 325 -21.53 1.68 -10.75
C SER A 325 -20.48 2.69 -11.22
N LEU A 326 -19.70 2.31 -12.24
CA LEU A 326 -18.91 3.27 -12.98
C LEU A 326 -19.84 4.26 -13.70
N PRO A 327 -19.47 5.55 -13.79
CA PRO A 327 -20.32 6.56 -14.42
C PRO A 327 -20.42 6.33 -15.93
N ASP A 328 -21.63 6.53 -16.46
CA ASP A 328 -21.90 6.62 -17.89
C ASP A 328 -21.29 7.90 -18.51
N ILE A 329 -21.46 8.11 -19.79
CA ILE A 329 -20.88 9.26 -20.48
C ILE A 329 -21.39 10.60 -19.91
N LEU A 330 -22.66 10.67 -19.52
CA LEU A 330 -23.25 11.87 -18.92
C LEU A 330 -22.73 12.08 -17.50
N GLY A 331 -22.63 11.02 -16.72
CA GLY A 331 -22.06 11.05 -15.39
C GLY A 331 -20.58 11.46 -15.40
N ARG A 332 -19.80 10.96 -16.37
CA ARG A 332 -18.40 11.38 -16.53
C ARG A 332 -18.31 12.86 -16.87
N GLU A 333 -19.17 13.39 -17.73
CA GLU A 333 -19.22 14.81 -18.04
C GLU A 333 -19.56 15.65 -16.80
N GLN A 334 -20.55 15.22 -16.01
CA GLN A 334 -20.93 15.89 -14.76
C GLN A 334 -19.78 15.89 -13.76
N ILE A 335 -19.13 14.75 -13.55
CA ILE A 335 -17.97 14.62 -12.63
C ILE A 335 -16.82 15.51 -13.10
N LEU A 336 -16.50 15.50 -14.39
CA LEU A 336 -15.47 16.37 -14.96
C LEU A 336 -15.80 17.84 -14.68
N ASN A 337 -17.04 18.27 -14.89
CA ASN A 337 -17.46 19.64 -14.64
C ASN A 337 -17.29 20.04 -13.16
N VAL A 338 -17.52 19.11 -12.21
CA VAL A 338 -17.27 19.36 -10.78
C VAL A 338 -15.78 19.60 -10.50
N HIS A 339 -14.90 18.79 -11.10
CA HIS A 339 -13.45 18.92 -10.88
C HIS A 339 -12.84 20.08 -11.65
N LEU A 340 -13.30 20.35 -12.87
CA LEU A 340 -12.84 21.46 -13.71
C LEU A 340 -13.16 22.84 -13.12
N LYS A 341 -14.24 22.99 -12.34
CA LYS A 341 -14.55 24.25 -11.61
C LYS A 341 -13.44 24.71 -10.66
N LYS A 342 -12.56 23.80 -10.24
CA LYS A 342 -11.48 24.10 -9.30
C LYS A 342 -10.17 24.55 -9.98
N VAL A 343 -10.14 24.57 -11.31
CA VAL A 343 -8.94 24.81 -12.10
C VAL A 343 -9.21 25.96 -13.09
N PRO A 344 -8.25 26.87 -13.32
CA PRO A 344 -8.41 27.89 -14.37
C PRO A 344 -8.38 27.25 -15.75
N LEU A 345 -9.48 27.40 -16.50
CA LEU A 345 -9.69 26.76 -17.79
C LEU A 345 -9.47 27.74 -18.95
N GLY A 346 -9.04 27.21 -20.08
CA GLY A 346 -9.08 27.87 -21.37
C GLY A 346 -10.47 27.79 -22.01
N ASP A 347 -10.74 28.68 -22.98
CA ASP A 347 -12.03 28.73 -23.69
C ASP A 347 -12.24 27.55 -24.65
N ASP A 348 -11.18 26.80 -24.95
CA ASP A 348 -11.16 25.65 -25.86
C ASP A 348 -11.64 24.35 -25.20
N VAL A 349 -11.79 24.31 -23.86
CA VAL A 349 -12.09 23.10 -23.10
C VAL A 349 -13.54 22.65 -23.31
N LYS A 350 -13.68 21.40 -23.77
CA LYS A 350 -14.97 20.73 -23.99
C LYS A 350 -15.04 19.46 -23.14
N SER A 351 -15.65 19.53 -21.96
CA SER A 351 -15.78 18.39 -21.02
C SER A 351 -16.43 17.16 -21.68
N LYS A 352 -17.41 17.36 -22.55
CA LYS A 352 -18.09 16.29 -23.28
C LYS A 352 -17.15 15.44 -24.14
N LEU A 353 -16.16 16.05 -24.79
CA LEU A 353 -15.17 15.31 -25.59
C LEU A 353 -14.26 14.45 -24.70
N ILE A 354 -13.84 14.99 -23.56
CA ILE A 354 -13.05 14.25 -22.59
C ILE A 354 -13.86 13.11 -21.97
N ALA A 355 -15.12 13.36 -21.60
CA ALA A 355 -16.03 12.35 -21.06
C ALA A 355 -16.26 11.18 -22.03
N ARG A 356 -16.45 11.48 -23.32
CA ARG A 356 -16.52 10.48 -24.39
C ARG A 356 -15.19 9.71 -24.51
N GLY A 357 -14.07 10.42 -24.38
CA GLY A 357 -12.71 9.86 -24.49
C GLY A 357 -12.24 9.04 -23.29
N THR A 358 -13.04 8.87 -22.25
CA THR A 358 -12.66 8.20 -21.00
C THR A 358 -13.64 7.08 -20.59
N PRO A 359 -13.96 6.11 -21.50
CA PRO A 359 -14.83 5.00 -21.13
C PRO A 359 -14.21 4.18 -19.98
N GLY A 360 -15.04 3.77 -19.01
CA GLY A 360 -14.60 2.96 -17.89
C GLY A 360 -13.83 3.71 -16.79
N PHE A 361 -13.67 5.04 -16.90
CA PHE A 361 -13.05 5.82 -15.83
C PHE A 361 -14.01 5.98 -14.65
N SER A 362 -13.44 5.80 -13.46
CA SER A 362 -14.11 6.13 -12.20
C SER A 362 -14.04 7.64 -11.91
N GLY A 363 -14.81 8.10 -10.93
CA GLY A 363 -14.72 9.48 -10.47
C GLY A 363 -13.31 9.89 -10.01
N ALA A 364 -12.57 8.97 -9.40
CA ALA A 364 -11.20 9.21 -8.98
C ALA A 364 -10.24 9.33 -10.18
N ASP A 365 -10.44 8.54 -11.24
CA ASP A 365 -9.62 8.63 -12.44
C ASP A 365 -9.85 9.96 -13.17
N LEU A 366 -11.09 10.43 -13.23
CA LEU A 366 -11.44 11.74 -13.81
C LEU A 366 -10.86 12.90 -12.99
N ALA A 367 -10.88 12.80 -11.66
CA ALA A 367 -10.24 13.78 -10.79
C ALA A 367 -8.72 13.81 -11.01
N ASN A 368 -8.10 12.64 -11.14
CA ASN A 368 -6.68 12.50 -11.45
C ASN A 368 -6.34 13.07 -12.83
N LEU A 369 -7.21 12.87 -13.83
CA LEU A 369 -7.03 13.44 -15.17
C LEU A 369 -6.95 14.96 -15.13
N VAL A 370 -7.88 15.61 -14.43
CA VAL A 370 -7.87 17.07 -14.27
C VAL A 370 -6.62 17.56 -13.54
N ASN A 371 -6.20 16.84 -12.50
CA ASN A 371 -4.97 17.15 -11.76
C ASN A 371 -3.73 17.00 -12.64
N GLU A 372 -3.61 15.91 -13.42
CA GLU A 372 -2.48 15.71 -14.35
C GLU A 372 -2.43 16.79 -15.44
N ALA A 373 -3.59 17.21 -15.96
CA ALA A 373 -3.67 18.30 -16.92
C ALA A 373 -3.15 19.62 -16.32
N ALA A 374 -3.54 19.92 -15.07
CA ALA A 374 -3.05 21.08 -14.35
C ALA A 374 -1.52 21.03 -14.14
N LEU A 375 -0.97 19.84 -13.82
CA LEU A 375 0.48 19.63 -13.70
C LEU A 375 1.20 19.82 -15.04
N PHE A 376 0.64 19.37 -16.16
CA PHE A 376 1.19 19.64 -17.49
C PHE A 376 1.20 21.12 -17.80
N THR A 377 0.09 21.82 -17.52
CA THR A 377 -0.05 23.27 -17.69
C THR A 377 1.03 24.02 -16.92
N ALA A 378 1.24 23.65 -15.65
CA ALA A 378 2.25 24.28 -14.79
C ALA A 378 3.67 24.07 -15.33
N ARG A 379 4.01 22.86 -15.82
CA ARG A 379 5.31 22.56 -16.44
C ARG A 379 5.58 23.39 -17.69
N LEU A 380 4.54 23.74 -18.43
CA LEU A 380 4.63 24.58 -19.63
C LEU A 380 4.55 26.08 -19.32
N ASN A 381 4.49 26.47 -18.04
CA ASN A 381 4.32 27.85 -17.59
C ASN A 381 3.08 28.55 -18.21
N LYS A 382 2.05 27.79 -18.57
CA LYS A 382 0.76 28.30 -19.03
C LYS A 382 -0.09 28.72 -17.83
N ARG A 383 -1.04 29.65 -18.03
CA ARG A 383 -1.91 30.16 -16.96
C ARG A 383 -3.25 29.43 -16.85
N THR A 384 -3.67 28.79 -17.93
CA THR A 384 -4.97 28.11 -18.04
C THR A 384 -4.76 26.72 -18.61
N VAL A 385 -5.56 25.76 -18.14
CA VAL A 385 -5.59 24.39 -18.65
C VAL A 385 -6.42 24.37 -19.94
N GLY A 386 -5.79 24.02 -21.05
CA GLY A 386 -6.44 23.89 -22.35
C GLY A 386 -6.84 22.45 -22.67
N MET A 387 -7.49 22.28 -23.82
CA MET A 387 -7.91 20.95 -24.31
C MET A 387 -6.71 20.03 -24.56
N ASP A 388 -5.59 20.58 -25.09
CA ASP A 388 -4.36 19.84 -25.38
C ASP A 388 -3.74 19.22 -24.12
N GLU A 389 -3.76 19.94 -22.98
CA GLU A 389 -3.25 19.42 -21.71
C GLU A 389 -4.16 18.32 -21.14
N LEU A 390 -5.47 18.45 -21.29
CA LEU A 390 -6.43 17.42 -20.91
C LEU A 390 -6.29 16.15 -21.75
N GLU A 391 -6.10 16.28 -23.05
CA GLU A 391 -5.84 15.17 -23.97
C GLU A 391 -4.52 14.45 -23.62
N LYS A 392 -3.44 15.19 -23.35
CA LYS A 392 -2.16 14.63 -22.91
C LYS A 392 -2.27 13.92 -21.57
N ALA A 393 -3.06 14.44 -20.65
CA ALA A 393 -3.32 13.81 -19.36
C ALA A 393 -4.10 12.50 -19.54
N LYS A 394 -5.14 12.50 -20.37
CA LYS A 394 -5.89 11.31 -20.75
C LYS A 394 -4.97 10.24 -21.32
N ASP A 395 -4.16 10.60 -22.30
CA ASP A 395 -3.20 9.70 -22.92
C ASP A 395 -2.22 9.10 -21.92
N LYS A 396 -1.69 9.92 -21.02
CA LYS A 396 -0.77 9.46 -19.97
C LYS A 396 -1.43 8.44 -19.04
N ILE A 397 -2.70 8.64 -18.69
CA ILE A 397 -3.41 7.72 -17.78
C ILE A 397 -3.77 6.41 -18.50
N MET A 398 -4.26 6.50 -19.74
CA MET A 398 -4.71 5.32 -20.50
C MET A 398 -3.54 4.49 -21.04
N MET A 399 -2.51 5.12 -21.57
CA MET A 399 -1.41 4.48 -22.29
C MET A 399 -0.07 4.51 -21.56
N GLY A 400 0.03 5.27 -20.44
CA GLY A 400 1.29 5.51 -19.74
C GLY A 400 2.07 6.72 -20.26
N ALA A 401 3.16 7.04 -19.55
CA ALA A 401 4.03 8.18 -19.91
C ALA A 401 4.80 7.91 -21.20
N GLU A 402 5.02 8.98 -21.99
CA GLU A 402 5.91 8.93 -23.16
C GLU A 402 7.35 8.60 -22.77
N ARG A 403 7.95 7.68 -23.50
CA ARG A 403 9.36 7.29 -23.33
C ARG A 403 10.27 8.15 -24.22
N LYS A 404 10.45 9.40 -23.88
CA LYS A 404 11.27 10.36 -24.67
C LYS A 404 12.75 9.98 -24.79
N SER A 405 13.26 9.18 -23.87
CA SER A 405 14.65 8.71 -23.88
C SER A 405 14.88 7.48 -24.76
N MET A 406 13.80 6.83 -25.23
CA MET A 406 13.90 5.63 -26.06
C MET A 406 14.07 6.00 -27.52
N VAL A 407 15.26 5.82 -28.05
CA VAL A 407 15.55 6.00 -29.48
C VAL A 407 15.35 4.66 -30.17
N MET A 408 14.24 4.52 -30.91
CA MET A 408 14.02 3.35 -31.75
C MET A 408 14.87 3.39 -33.01
N GLN A 409 15.40 2.24 -33.45
CA GLN A 409 16.04 2.14 -34.74
C GLN A 409 15.02 2.43 -35.86
N PRO A 410 15.42 3.08 -36.98
CA PRO A 410 14.50 3.38 -38.09
C PRO A 410 13.73 2.16 -38.60
N LYS A 411 14.36 0.98 -38.59
CA LYS A 411 13.74 -0.29 -39.00
C LYS A 411 12.64 -0.72 -38.03
N GLU A 412 12.88 -0.60 -36.70
CA GLU A 412 11.87 -0.93 -35.69
C GLU A 412 10.72 0.06 -35.70
N LYS A 413 11.02 1.37 -35.89
CA LYS A 413 10.01 2.42 -36.02
C LYS A 413 9.10 2.17 -37.21
N LEU A 414 9.67 1.77 -38.36
CA LEU A 414 8.92 1.42 -39.56
C LEU A 414 8.07 0.18 -39.35
N ASN A 415 8.61 -0.86 -38.71
CA ASN A 415 7.84 -2.08 -38.39
C ASN A 415 6.66 -1.76 -37.46
N THR A 416 6.88 -0.95 -36.41
CA THR A 416 5.81 -0.49 -35.53
C THR A 416 4.76 0.32 -36.32
N ALA A 417 5.17 1.17 -37.27
CA ALA A 417 4.24 1.93 -38.10
C ALA A 417 3.33 1.01 -38.93
N TYR A 418 3.88 -0.04 -39.53
CA TYR A 418 3.10 -1.03 -40.26
C TYR A 418 2.16 -1.83 -39.34
N HIS A 419 2.64 -2.22 -38.17
CA HIS A 419 1.87 -2.94 -37.16
C HIS A 419 0.63 -2.13 -36.74
N GLU A 420 0.82 -0.88 -36.32
CA GLU A 420 -0.28 -0.01 -35.87
C GLU A 420 -1.22 0.36 -37.04
N ALA A 421 -0.67 0.56 -38.24
CA ALA A 421 -1.47 0.79 -39.44
C ALA A 421 -2.37 -0.44 -39.75
N GLY A 422 -1.86 -1.66 -39.56
CA GLY A 422 -2.63 -2.88 -39.72
C GLY A 422 -3.86 -2.94 -38.82
N HIS A 423 -3.68 -2.66 -37.53
CA HIS A 423 -4.80 -2.57 -36.57
C HIS A 423 -5.84 -1.53 -36.99
N ALA A 424 -5.40 -0.34 -37.36
CA ALA A 424 -6.26 0.78 -37.70
C ALA A 424 -7.08 0.53 -38.97
N ILE A 425 -6.46 0.02 -40.02
CA ILE A 425 -7.12 -0.26 -41.30
C ILE A 425 -8.15 -1.36 -41.14
N VAL A 426 -7.78 -2.48 -40.51
CA VAL A 426 -8.73 -3.57 -40.26
C VAL A 426 -9.87 -3.07 -39.39
N GLY A 427 -9.58 -2.43 -38.25
CA GLY A 427 -10.61 -1.92 -37.35
C GLY A 427 -11.58 -0.94 -37.99
N ARG A 428 -11.12 -0.13 -38.95
CA ARG A 428 -11.97 0.84 -39.66
C ARG A 428 -12.85 0.22 -40.77
N LEU A 429 -12.37 -0.86 -41.40
CA LEU A 429 -13.07 -1.51 -42.54
C LEU A 429 -13.99 -2.66 -42.11
N VAL A 430 -13.90 -3.14 -40.86
CA VAL A 430 -14.79 -4.21 -40.38
C VAL A 430 -16.07 -3.63 -39.80
N PRO A 431 -17.19 -4.36 -39.88
CA PRO A 431 -18.46 -3.92 -39.33
C PRO A 431 -18.47 -3.99 -37.80
N ASP A 432 -19.29 -3.19 -37.17
CA ASP A 432 -19.60 -3.27 -35.72
C ASP A 432 -18.35 -3.17 -34.80
N HIS A 433 -17.33 -2.43 -35.26
CA HIS A 433 -16.12 -2.12 -34.49
C HIS A 433 -16.15 -0.69 -34.00
N ASP A 434 -15.48 -0.42 -32.86
CA ASP A 434 -15.34 0.95 -32.37
C ASP A 434 -14.48 1.76 -33.35
N PRO A 435 -14.81 3.05 -33.58
CA PRO A 435 -14.03 3.89 -34.48
C PRO A 435 -12.61 4.13 -33.94
N VAL A 436 -11.66 4.23 -34.88
CA VAL A 436 -10.27 4.59 -34.54
C VAL A 436 -10.26 6.05 -34.08
N TYR A 437 -9.75 6.29 -32.90
CA TYR A 437 -9.59 7.62 -32.34
C TYR A 437 -8.26 8.25 -32.80
N LYS A 438 -7.18 7.52 -32.57
CA LYS A 438 -5.83 7.91 -33.03
C LYS A 438 -4.90 6.71 -33.10
N VAL A 439 -3.84 6.85 -33.90
CA VAL A 439 -2.76 5.88 -34.05
C VAL A 439 -1.46 6.58 -33.79
N THR A 440 -0.59 6.02 -32.96
CA THR A 440 0.70 6.62 -32.63
C THR A 440 1.80 5.57 -32.57
N ILE A 441 2.99 5.95 -33.03
CA ILE A 441 4.23 5.17 -32.92
C ILE A 441 5.20 5.77 -31.89
N ILE A 442 4.72 6.68 -31.05
CA ILE A 442 5.46 7.20 -29.90
C ILE A 442 5.41 6.16 -28.79
N PRO A 443 6.57 5.65 -28.32
CA PRO A 443 6.59 4.63 -27.29
C PRO A 443 5.98 5.13 -25.97
N ARG A 444 5.07 4.34 -25.41
CA ARG A 444 4.39 4.64 -24.14
C ARG A 444 4.35 3.41 -23.24
N GLY A 445 4.71 3.54 -21.98
CA GLY A 445 4.69 2.42 -21.05
C GLY A 445 5.51 1.23 -21.56
N ARG A 446 4.85 0.10 -21.88
CA ARG A 446 5.47 -1.10 -22.46
C ARG A 446 5.26 -1.21 -23.97
N ALA A 447 4.39 -0.41 -24.56
CA ALA A 447 4.06 -0.45 -25.96
C ALA A 447 5.02 0.44 -26.79
N LEU A 448 5.38 -0.03 -27.98
CA LEU A 448 6.19 0.74 -28.94
C LEU A 448 5.33 1.67 -29.80
N GLY A 449 4.07 1.29 -30.02
CA GLY A 449 3.01 2.07 -30.63
C GLY A 449 1.66 1.73 -30.00
N VAL A 450 0.62 2.45 -30.34
CA VAL A 450 -0.74 2.21 -29.87
C VAL A 450 -1.75 2.67 -30.90
N THR A 451 -2.66 1.79 -31.28
CA THR A 451 -3.88 2.10 -32.01
C THR A 451 -5.05 2.18 -31.02
N MET A 452 -5.59 3.37 -30.85
CA MET A 452 -6.68 3.61 -29.90
C MET A 452 -8.02 3.62 -30.59
N PHE A 453 -8.90 2.73 -30.16
CA PHE A 453 -10.30 2.68 -30.54
C PHE A 453 -11.14 3.29 -29.43
N LEU A 454 -12.15 4.07 -29.79
CA LEU A 454 -12.97 4.78 -28.83
C LEU A 454 -14.44 4.61 -29.18
N PRO A 455 -15.27 4.01 -28.31
CA PRO A 455 -16.68 3.85 -28.58
C PRO A 455 -17.38 5.21 -28.68
N GLU A 456 -18.39 5.33 -29.53
CA GLU A 456 -19.21 6.53 -29.64
C GLU A 456 -20.16 6.69 -28.47
N GLU A 457 -20.64 5.56 -27.94
CA GLU A 457 -21.55 5.46 -26.80
C GLU A 457 -21.07 4.33 -25.87
N ASP A 458 -21.49 4.38 -24.61
CA ASP A 458 -21.18 3.30 -23.66
C ASP A 458 -21.92 2.02 -24.08
N ARG A 459 -21.18 0.92 -24.28
CA ARG A 459 -21.74 -0.37 -24.70
C ARG A 459 -21.81 -1.31 -23.51
N TYR A 460 -22.99 -1.83 -23.25
CA TYR A 460 -23.24 -2.79 -22.16
C TYR A 460 -23.24 -4.25 -22.64
N SER A 461 -23.30 -4.47 -23.95
CA SER A 461 -23.24 -5.80 -24.56
C SER A 461 -22.48 -5.77 -25.88
N LEU A 462 -21.87 -6.89 -26.23
CA LEU A 462 -21.16 -7.08 -27.48
C LEU A 462 -21.90 -8.12 -28.32
N SER A 463 -22.16 -7.80 -29.59
CA SER A 463 -22.69 -8.77 -30.55
C SER A 463 -21.61 -9.79 -30.92
N ARG A 464 -22.02 -10.98 -31.41
CA ARG A 464 -21.09 -11.97 -32.00
C ARG A 464 -20.24 -11.32 -33.09
N GLN A 465 -20.85 -10.50 -33.94
CA GLN A 465 -20.18 -9.79 -35.03
C GLN A 465 -19.15 -8.80 -34.48
N GLY A 466 -19.49 -8.03 -33.46
CA GLY A 466 -18.58 -7.06 -32.83
C GLY A 466 -17.35 -7.75 -32.19
N ILE A 467 -17.53 -8.93 -31.58
CA ILE A 467 -16.41 -9.70 -31.01
C ILE A 467 -15.49 -10.22 -32.13
N LEU A 468 -16.07 -10.76 -33.20
CA LEU A 468 -15.29 -11.22 -34.36
C LEU A 468 -14.51 -10.06 -35.00
N SER A 469 -15.13 -8.88 -35.11
CA SER A 469 -14.48 -7.68 -35.65
C SER A 469 -13.32 -7.20 -34.76
N GLN A 470 -13.44 -7.31 -33.43
CA GLN A 470 -12.32 -7.05 -32.52
C GLN A 470 -11.17 -8.05 -32.73
N ILE A 471 -11.48 -9.36 -32.90
CA ILE A 471 -10.46 -10.38 -33.19
C ILE A 471 -9.77 -10.08 -34.54
N TRP A 472 -10.52 -9.67 -35.57
CA TRP A 472 -9.94 -9.28 -36.87
C TRP A 472 -8.97 -8.12 -36.73
N SER A 473 -9.37 -7.07 -36.00
CA SER A 473 -8.53 -5.90 -35.76
C SER A 473 -7.26 -6.27 -35.00
N LEU A 474 -7.34 -7.15 -33.98
CA LEU A 474 -6.17 -7.62 -33.20
C LEU A 474 -5.13 -8.35 -34.06
N TYR A 475 -5.55 -9.08 -35.09
CA TYR A 475 -4.62 -9.72 -36.02
C TYR A 475 -4.03 -8.77 -37.07
N GLY A 476 -4.61 -7.56 -37.24
CA GLY A 476 -4.18 -6.57 -38.23
C GLY A 476 -2.69 -6.25 -38.14
N GLY A 477 -2.15 -6.03 -36.94
CA GLY A 477 -0.75 -5.71 -36.74
C GLY A 477 0.21 -6.82 -37.19
N ARG A 478 -0.04 -8.06 -36.74
CA ARG A 478 0.79 -9.22 -37.14
C ARG A 478 0.74 -9.48 -38.64
N ILE A 479 -0.43 -9.38 -39.25
CA ILE A 479 -0.59 -9.60 -40.69
C ILE A 479 0.13 -8.49 -41.48
N ALA A 480 0.08 -7.25 -41.04
CA ALA A 480 0.82 -6.15 -41.64
C ALA A 480 2.34 -6.41 -41.61
N GLU A 481 2.88 -6.90 -40.50
CA GLU A 481 4.28 -7.34 -40.40
C GLU A 481 4.58 -8.48 -41.41
N GLU A 482 3.73 -9.48 -41.50
CA GLU A 482 3.90 -10.61 -42.41
C GLU A 482 3.89 -10.19 -43.88
N ILE A 483 3.01 -9.26 -44.25
CA ILE A 483 2.93 -8.74 -45.62
C ILE A 483 4.19 -7.92 -45.99
N THR A 484 4.80 -7.21 -45.03
CA THR A 484 5.91 -6.28 -45.27
C THR A 484 7.28 -6.92 -45.10
N LEU A 485 7.45 -7.76 -44.09
CA LEU A 485 8.73 -8.37 -43.72
C LEU A 485 8.83 -9.83 -44.14
N GLY A 486 7.74 -10.44 -44.62
CA GLY A 486 7.64 -11.87 -44.86
C GLY A 486 7.50 -12.67 -43.56
N LYS A 487 7.20 -13.98 -43.69
CA LYS A 487 6.93 -14.86 -42.55
C LYS A 487 8.08 -14.96 -41.54
N ASP A 488 9.31 -14.91 -42.04
CA ASP A 488 10.52 -15.02 -41.19
C ASP A 488 10.88 -13.71 -40.48
N GLY A 489 10.32 -12.59 -40.94
CA GLY A 489 10.57 -11.27 -40.38
C GLY A 489 9.57 -10.81 -39.32
N VAL A 490 8.54 -11.60 -39.03
CA VAL A 490 7.50 -11.26 -38.03
C VAL A 490 8.09 -11.23 -36.64
N THR A 491 7.70 -10.24 -35.85
CA THR A 491 8.24 -10.02 -34.52
C THR A 491 7.35 -10.56 -33.40
N THR A 492 7.86 -10.53 -32.16
CA THR A 492 7.09 -10.86 -30.95
C THR A 492 6.16 -9.73 -30.50
N GLY A 493 6.10 -8.59 -31.25
CA GLY A 493 5.28 -7.43 -30.91
C GLY A 493 3.80 -7.76 -30.74
N ALA A 494 3.29 -8.64 -31.58
CA ALA A 494 1.88 -9.07 -31.54
C ALA A 494 1.52 -10.05 -30.41
N SER A 495 2.39 -10.33 -29.44
CA SER A 495 2.14 -11.34 -28.39
C SER A 495 0.88 -11.02 -27.57
N ASN A 496 0.67 -9.75 -27.21
CA ASN A 496 -0.50 -9.30 -26.44
C ASN A 496 -1.78 -9.40 -27.27
N ASP A 497 -1.73 -9.07 -28.55
CA ASP A 497 -2.87 -9.13 -29.46
C ASP A 497 -3.32 -10.57 -29.68
N ILE A 498 -2.37 -11.48 -29.86
CA ILE A 498 -2.64 -12.92 -29.97
C ILE A 498 -3.28 -13.45 -28.68
N GLN A 499 -2.74 -13.06 -27.51
CA GLN A 499 -3.30 -13.48 -26.23
C GLN A 499 -4.74 -12.99 -26.07
N ARG A 500 -5.00 -11.72 -26.38
CA ARG A 500 -6.34 -11.11 -26.29
C ARG A 500 -7.31 -11.73 -27.29
N ALA A 501 -6.91 -11.92 -28.53
CA ALA A 501 -7.71 -12.59 -29.56
C ALA A 501 -8.09 -14.02 -29.16
N THR A 502 -7.12 -14.79 -28.64
CA THR A 502 -7.36 -16.16 -28.15
C THR A 502 -8.34 -16.16 -26.98
N GLN A 503 -8.20 -15.22 -26.05
CA GLN A 503 -9.10 -15.11 -24.89
C GLN A 503 -10.53 -14.77 -25.32
N LEU A 504 -10.71 -13.85 -26.28
CA LEU A 504 -12.02 -13.51 -26.83
C LEU A 504 -12.67 -14.74 -27.52
N ALA A 505 -11.93 -15.43 -28.37
CA ALA A 505 -12.39 -16.65 -29.03
C ALA A 505 -12.78 -17.75 -28.01
N ARG A 506 -11.96 -17.95 -26.98
CA ARG A 506 -12.25 -18.87 -25.87
C ARG A 506 -13.54 -18.47 -25.14
N ASN A 507 -13.70 -17.21 -24.78
CA ASN A 507 -14.91 -16.73 -24.10
C ASN A 507 -16.16 -16.87 -24.97
N MET A 508 -16.07 -16.68 -26.30
CA MET A 508 -17.17 -16.93 -27.24
C MET A 508 -17.66 -18.37 -27.16
N VAL A 509 -16.73 -19.32 -27.07
CA VAL A 509 -17.03 -20.75 -27.07
C VAL A 509 -17.46 -21.23 -25.70
N THR A 510 -16.74 -20.83 -24.62
CA THR A 510 -16.92 -21.43 -23.29
C THR A 510 -17.85 -20.65 -22.37
N LYS A 511 -17.92 -19.31 -22.49
CA LYS A 511 -18.70 -18.45 -21.57
C LYS A 511 -19.99 -17.94 -22.17
N TRP A 512 -19.94 -17.46 -23.41
CA TRP A 512 -21.05 -16.70 -23.99
C TRP A 512 -21.97 -17.54 -24.86
N GLY A 513 -21.68 -18.84 -25.05
CA GLY A 513 -22.52 -19.75 -25.83
C GLY A 513 -22.72 -19.30 -27.28
N LEU A 514 -21.68 -18.67 -27.88
CA LEU A 514 -21.75 -18.11 -29.24
C LEU A 514 -21.19 -19.07 -30.31
N SER A 515 -20.82 -20.30 -29.92
CA SER A 515 -20.43 -21.38 -30.84
C SER A 515 -21.66 -22.10 -31.40
N GLU A 516 -21.67 -22.35 -32.70
CA GLU A 516 -22.73 -23.12 -33.36
C GLU A 516 -22.62 -24.63 -33.07
N LYS A 517 -21.36 -25.16 -32.88
CA LYS A 517 -21.11 -26.55 -32.61
C LYS A 517 -21.44 -26.97 -31.19
N LEU A 518 -21.15 -26.08 -30.22
CA LEU A 518 -21.31 -26.37 -28.79
C LEU A 518 -22.63 -25.83 -28.21
N GLY A 519 -23.28 -24.92 -28.90
CA GLY A 519 -24.56 -24.33 -28.48
C GLY A 519 -24.42 -23.37 -27.29
N PRO A 520 -25.56 -22.87 -26.75
CA PRO A 520 -25.60 -21.88 -25.68
C PRO A 520 -25.43 -22.53 -24.29
N LEU A 521 -24.29 -23.16 -24.06
CA LEU A 521 -23.93 -23.81 -22.80
C LEU A 521 -22.69 -23.14 -22.18
N LEU A 522 -22.61 -23.16 -20.86
CA LEU A 522 -21.43 -22.69 -20.11
C LEU A 522 -20.45 -23.86 -19.95
N TYR A 523 -19.28 -23.72 -20.52
CA TYR A 523 -18.19 -24.71 -20.48
C TYR A 523 -17.00 -24.22 -19.61
N GLU A 524 -17.25 -23.37 -18.65
CA GLU A 524 -16.24 -22.94 -17.69
C GLU A 524 -16.54 -23.64 -16.37
N SER A 525 -15.58 -24.38 -15.83
CA SER A 525 -15.61 -24.73 -14.42
C SER A 525 -15.49 -23.41 -13.65
N GLU A 526 -16.42 -23.14 -12.73
CA GLU A 526 -16.21 -22.07 -11.73
C GLU A 526 -14.78 -22.23 -11.23
N ASP A 527 -14.01 -21.16 -11.37
CA ASP A 527 -12.62 -21.13 -10.92
C ASP A 527 -12.58 -21.72 -9.51
N ALA A 528 -11.94 -22.89 -9.36
CA ALA A 528 -11.63 -23.41 -8.05
C ALA A 528 -10.84 -22.31 -7.35
N ASP A 529 -11.42 -21.78 -6.28
CA ASP A 529 -10.85 -20.70 -5.46
C ASP A 529 -9.34 -20.97 -5.31
N PRO A 530 -8.43 -20.11 -5.76
CA PRO A 530 -6.98 -20.34 -5.66
C PRO A 530 -6.53 -20.64 -4.23
N PHE A 531 -7.40 -20.33 -3.24
CA PHE A 531 -7.20 -20.51 -1.82
C PHE A 531 -7.87 -21.76 -1.23
N SER A 532 -8.63 -22.53 -2.01
CA SER A 532 -9.33 -23.71 -1.46
C SER A 532 -8.43 -24.92 -1.22
N GLY A 533 -7.09 -24.79 -1.26
CA GLY A 533 -6.14 -25.79 -0.75
C GLY A 533 -6.27 -27.22 -1.30
N ALA A 534 -7.22 -27.46 -2.16
CA ALA A 534 -7.40 -28.69 -2.87
C ALA A 534 -6.38 -28.73 -4.02
N GLN A 535 -5.13 -29.05 -3.71
CA GLN A 535 -4.22 -29.71 -4.64
C GLN A 535 -4.83 -31.08 -4.96
N GLY A 536 -5.73 -31.11 -5.88
CA GLY A 536 -6.32 -32.33 -6.33
C GLY A 536 -7.14 -32.03 -7.54
N GLN A 537 -6.53 -32.33 -8.73
CA GLN A 537 -7.26 -32.68 -9.92
C GLN A 537 -8.64 -32.01 -9.96
N GLY A 538 -8.69 -30.76 -10.41
CA GLY A 538 -9.94 -30.16 -10.83
C GLY A 538 -10.56 -31.18 -11.77
N ALA A 539 -11.60 -31.85 -11.31
CA ALA A 539 -12.36 -32.73 -12.19
C ALA A 539 -12.67 -31.85 -13.40
N LYS A 540 -12.05 -32.17 -14.55
CA LYS A 540 -12.45 -31.59 -15.81
C LYS A 540 -13.94 -31.85 -15.87
N GLY A 541 -14.76 -30.80 -15.70
CA GLY A 541 -16.22 -30.93 -15.69
C GLY A 541 -16.78 -31.43 -17.02
N PHE A 542 -15.89 -31.71 -18.00
CA PHE A 542 -16.21 -32.06 -19.37
C PHE A 542 -15.37 -33.22 -19.83
N SER A 543 -15.95 -34.03 -20.75
CA SER A 543 -15.24 -35.14 -21.38
C SER A 543 -14.04 -34.63 -22.22
N ASP A 544 -13.04 -35.48 -22.42
CA ASP A 544 -11.90 -35.16 -23.30
C ASP A 544 -12.35 -34.88 -24.74
N GLU A 545 -13.45 -35.51 -25.20
CA GLU A 545 -14.07 -35.22 -26.47
C GLU A 545 -14.63 -33.80 -26.55
N THR A 546 -15.34 -33.34 -25.50
CA THR A 546 -15.85 -31.95 -25.44
C THR A 546 -14.69 -30.96 -25.43
N THR A 547 -13.62 -31.24 -24.71
CA THR A 547 -12.42 -30.38 -24.66
C THR A 547 -11.79 -30.29 -26.07
N ALA A 548 -11.67 -31.39 -26.78
CA ALA A 548 -11.15 -31.43 -28.16
C ALA A 548 -12.01 -30.59 -29.13
N ILE A 549 -13.35 -30.66 -28.98
CA ILE A 549 -14.28 -29.83 -29.78
C ILE A 549 -14.09 -28.34 -29.45
N ILE A 550 -13.95 -27.97 -28.15
CA ILE A 550 -13.69 -26.59 -27.73
C ILE A 550 -12.39 -26.06 -28.36
N ASP A 551 -11.30 -26.81 -28.28
CA ASP A 551 -10.00 -26.42 -28.87
C ASP A 551 -10.08 -26.31 -30.41
N SER A 552 -10.79 -27.23 -31.07
CA SER A 552 -11.02 -27.13 -32.52
C SER A 552 -11.82 -25.89 -32.89
N GLU A 553 -12.90 -25.59 -32.16
CA GLU A 553 -13.76 -24.43 -32.45
C GLU A 553 -13.01 -23.11 -32.24
N ILE A 554 -12.23 -23.00 -31.16
CA ILE A 554 -11.39 -21.81 -30.91
C ILE A 554 -10.40 -21.63 -32.08
N LYS A 555 -9.76 -22.69 -32.53
CA LYS A 555 -8.82 -22.65 -33.66
C LYS A 555 -9.52 -22.25 -34.96
N ASP A 556 -10.67 -22.84 -35.27
CA ASP A 556 -11.45 -22.52 -36.48
C ASP A 556 -11.88 -21.03 -36.49
N ILE A 557 -12.33 -20.47 -35.35
CA ILE A 557 -12.66 -19.06 -35.22
C ILE A 557 -11.43 -18.20 -35.51
N ILE A 558 -10.28 -18.50 -34.89
CA ILE A 558 -9.05 -17.72 -35.05
C ILE A 558 -8.57 -17.79 -36.51
N GLU A 559 -8.51 -18.96 -37.13
CA GLU A 559 -8.05 -19.15 -38.52
C GLU A 559 -8.98 -18.40 -39.50
N SER A 560 -10.29 -18.46 -39.29
CA SER A 560 -11.27 -17.72 -40.10
C SER A 560 -11.07 -16.18 -39.94
N CYS A 561 -10.87 -15.71 -38.71
CA CYS A 561 -10.64 -14.30 -38.44
C CYS A 561 -9.31 -13.83 -39.05
N TYR A 562 -8.25 -14.60 -38.90
CA TYR A 562 -6.94 -14.31 -39.51
C TYR A 562 -7.04 -14.20 -41.04
N GLY A 563 -7.70 -15.19 -41.69
CA GLY A 563 -7.91 -15.17 -43.13
C GLY A 563 -8.69 -13.93 -43.61
N ARG A 564 -9.73 -13.53 -42.88
CA ARG A 564 -10.52 -12.34 -43.21
C ARG A 564 -9.70 -11.06 -43.09
N ALA A 565 -8.96 -10.88 -41.97
CA ALA A 565 -8.10 -9.73 -41.77
C ALA A 565 -6.97 -9.66 -42.83
N SER A 566 -6.41 -10.83 -43.21
CA SER A 566 -5.40 -10.93 -44.27
C SER A 566 -5.95 -10.47 -45.64
N THR A 567 -7.15 -10.88 -46.00
CA THR A 567 -7.80 -10.41 -47.23
C THR A 567 -7.98 -8.91 -47.23
N ILE A 568 -8.48 -8.32 -46.13
CA ILE A 568 -8.68 -6.86 -46.01
C ILE A 568 -7.37 -6.10 -46.24
N LEU A 569 -6.27 -6.54 -45.61
CA LEU A 569 -4.98 -5.85 -45.74
C LEU A 569 -4.34 -6.04 -47.11
N HIS A 570 -4.49 -7.21 -47.75
CA HIS A 570 -4.00 -7.41 -49.10
C HIS A 570 -4.75 -6.55 -50.14
N ASP A 571 -6.08 -6.41 -50.00
CA ASP A 571 -6.91 -5.60 -50.88
C ASP A 571 -6.63 -4.08 -50.71
N ASN A 572 -6.09 -3.67 -49.56
CA ASN A 572 -5.81 -2.27 -49.21
C ASN A 572 -4.30 -2.02 -48.93
N ARG A 573 -3.42 -2.73 -49.62
CA ARG A 573 -1.98 -2.63 -49.44
C ARG A 573 -1.46 -1.21 -49.68
N ASP A 574 -1.99 -0.50 -50.68
CA ASP A 574 -1.64 0.87 -50.99
C ASP A 574 -1.92 1.82 -49.80
N ILE A 575 -3.05 1.62 -49.10
CA ILE A 575 -3.42 2.38 -47.91
C ILE A 575 -2.48 2.06 -46.74
N LEU A 576 -2.12 0.77 -46.58
CA LEU A 576 -1.20 0.33 -45.54
C LEU A 576 0.17 1.01 -45.69
N ASP A 577 0.71 1.05 -46.91
CA ASP A 577 2.00 1.69 -47.20
C ASP A 577 1.89 3.24 -47.01
N ALA A 578 0.81 3.86 -47.44
CA ALA A 578 0.57 5.29 -47.26
C ALA A 578 0.46 5.66 -45.77
N MET A 579 -0.25 4.86 -44.98
CA MET A 579 -0.43 5.09 -43.55
C MET A 579 0.87 4.89 -42.78
N ALA A 580 1.65 3.85 -43.07
CA ALA A 580 2.94 3.64 -42.44
C ALA A 580 3.89 4.82 -42.69
N ASN A 581 3.94 5.34 -43.95
CA ASN A 581 4.71 6.51 -44.29
C ASN A 581 4.23 7.78 -43.58
N ALA A 582 2.93 7.97 -43.45
CA ALA A 582 2.35 9.08 -42.69
C ALA A 582 2.71 9.00 -41.19
N LEU A 583 2.65 7.80 -40.60
CA LEU A 583 3.09 7.57 -39.21
C LEU A 583 4.59 7.83 -39.05
N MET A 584 5.41 7.44 -40.00
CA MET A 584 6.87 7.77 -39.96
C MET A 584 7.11 9.27 -39.99
N LYS A 585 6.28 10.05 -40.70
CA LYS A 585 6.40 11.51 -40.83
C LYS A 585 5.80 12.25 -39.62
N TYR A 586 4.61 11.92 -39.21
CA TYR A 586 3.85 12.68 -38.22
C TYR A 586 3.85 12.05 -36.83
N GLU A 587 4.31 10.80 -36.68
CA GLU A 587 4.36 9.98 -35.47
C GLU A 587 3.00 9.69 -34.84
N THR A 588 1.99 10.49 -35.10
CA THR A 588 0.60 10.30 -34.65
C THR A 588 -0.35 10.72 -35.74
N ILE A 589 -1.39 9.93 -35.98
CA ILE A 589 -2.47 10.15 -36.95
C ILE A 589 -3.79 10.12 -36.19
N ASP A 590 -4.65 11.08 -36.45
CA ASP A 590 -6.02 11.14 -35.93
C ASP A 590 -7.05 10.48 -36.86
N SER A 591 -8.31 10.41 -36.41
CA SER A 591 -9.40 9.81 -37.17
C SER A 591 -9.65 10.51 -38.51
N SER A 592 -9.51 11.84 -38.60
CA SER A 592 -9.76 12.62 -39.82
C SER A 592 -8.68 12.35 -40.89
N GLN A 593 -7.44 12.25 -40.46
CA GLN A 593 -6.31 11.88 -41.32
C GLN A 593 -6.41 10.42 -41.82
N LEU A 594 -6.91 9.52 -40.95
CA LEU A 594 -7.19 8.14 -41.35
C LEU A 594 -8.28 8.09 -42.43
N ASP A 595 -9.36 8.87 -42.30
CA ASP A 595 -10.42 8.95 -43.30
C ASP A 595 -9.91 9.49 -44.65
N GLN A 596 -8.97 10.47 -44.64
CA GLN A 596 -8.27 10.94 -45.85
C GLN A 596 -7.46 9.81 -46.51
N LEU A 597 -6.73 9.02 -45.73
CA LEU A 597 -5.97 7.87 -46.23
C LEU A 597 -6.87 6.82 -46.89
N LEU A 598 -7.98 6.49 -46.23
CA LEU A 598 -8.96 5.54 -46.77
C LEU A 598 -9.63 6.05 -48.07
N ALA A 599 -9.80 7.36 -48.20
CA ALA A 599 -10.26 8.02 -49.41
C ALA A 599 -9.14 8.15 -50.47
N ARG A 600 -7.91 7.65 -50.22
CA ARG A 600 -6.72 7.79 -51.08
C ARG A 600 -6.36 9.24 -51.40
N GLN A 601 -6.54 10.11 -50.38
CA GLN A 601 -6.18 11.52 -50.44
C GLN A 601 -4.86 11.75 -49.75
N GLU A 602 -4.19 12.85 -50.06
CA GLU A 602 -2.98 13.25 -49.34
C GLU A 602 -3.32 13.70 -47.92
N VAL A 603 -2.56 13.22 -46.95
CA VAL A 603 -2.80 13.48 -45.53
C VAL A 603 -2.44 14.92 -45.18
N SER A 604 -3.37 15.65 -44.61
CA SER A 604 -3.13 16.99 -44.09
C SER A 604 -2.19 16.94 -42.86
N ALA A 605 -1.33 17.95 -42.73
CA ALA A 605 -0.46 18.03 -41.54
C ALA A 605 -1.31 18.25 -40.27
N PRO A 606 -0.95 17.62 -39.13
CA PRO A 606 -1.64 17.85 -37.86
C PRO A 606 -1.62 19.31 -37.43
N GLU A 607 -2.64 19.76 -36.69
CA GLU A 607 -2.65 21.09 -36.10
C GLU A 607 -1.40 21.35 -35.26
N GLY A 608 -0.72 22.48 -35.50
CA GLY A 608 0.52 22.85 -34.82
C GLY A 608 1.80 22.14 -35.31
N TRP A 609 1.75 21.36 -36.41
CA TRP A 609 2.94 20.72 -36.98
C TRP A 609 3.96 21.70 -37.47
N ALA A 610 3.54 22.77 -38.19
CA ALA A 610 4.41 23.82 -38.71
C ALA A 610 5.20 24.56 -37.62
N ASP A 611 4.64 24.69 -36.42
CA ASP A 611 5.32 25.30 -35.28
C ASP A 611 6.34 24.35 -34.63
N ARG A 612 6.11 23.03 -34.68
CA ARG A 612 7.09 22.02 -34.24
C ARG A 612 8.29 21.94 -35.18
N GLU A 613 8.10 22.00 -36.48
CA GLU A 613 9.19 22.04 -37.45
C GLU A 613 10.05 23.31 -37.28
N ARG A 614 9.45 24.47 -37.03
CA ARG A 614 10.16 25.73 -36.78
C ARG A 614 10.98 25.68 -35.49
N ASN A 615 10.44 25.09 -34.41
CA ASN A 615 11.15 24.97 -33.13
C ASN A 615 12.17 23.83 -33.10
N GLY A 616 11.98 22.76 -33.87
CA GLY A 616 12.93 21.63 -33.99
C GLY A 616 14.15 21.94 -34.83
N ASN A 617 14.03 22.82 -35.84
CA ASN A 617 15.13 23.20 -36.74
C ASN A 617 15.99 24.37 -36.20
N GLY A 618 15.59 24.96 -35.04
CA GLY A 618 16.33 26.08 -34.41
C GLY A 618 17.55 25.67 -33.57
N SER A 619 17.79 24.37 -33.37
CA SER A 619 18.89 23.89 -32.51
C SER A 619 20.15 23.43 -33.25
N ASN A 620 20.22 23.55 -34.59
CA ASN A 620 21.38 23.06 -35.36
C ASN A 620 21.98 24.06 -36.38
N THR A 621 21.86 25.37 -36.11
CA THR A 621 22.70 26.37 -36.78
C THR A 621 23.51 27.10 -35.73
N GLY A 622 24.59 26.47 -35.31
CA GLY A 622 25.67 27.09 -34.56
C GLY A 622 26.38 28.12 -35.42
N GLY A 623 26.00 29.37 -35.26
CA GLY A 623 26.77 30.50 -35.80
C GLY A 623 28.10 30.62 -35.06
N GLY A 624 29.17 30.40 -35.77
CA GLY A 624 30.48 30.88 -35.36
C GLY A 624 30.46 32.42 -35.31
N ALA A 625 30.61 32.95 -34.13
CA ALA A 625 31.01 34.34 -33.93
C ALA A 625 32.21 34.36 -33.00
N SER A 626 33.35 34.63 -33.62
CA SER A 626 34.57 35.09 -33.02
C SER A 626 34.29 36.29 -32.09
N ALA A 627 34.65 36.15 -30.83
CA ALA A 627 34.82 37.28 -29.93
C ALA A 627 36.07 37.03 -29.09
N SER A 628 37.01 37.93 -29.29
CA SER A 628 38.30 38.15 -28.65
C SER A 628 38.26 38.09 -27.13
N ALA A 629 39.27 37.45 -26.57
CA ALA A 629 39.64 37.48 -25.16
C ALA A 629 40.05 38.88 -24.70
N PRO A 630 40.00 39.15 -23.39
CA PRO A 630 41.06 39.86 -22.72
C PRO A 630 41.82 38.91 -21.78
N GLU A 631 43.17 38.99 -21.94
CA GLU A 631 44.15 38.51 -20.99
C GLU A 631 43.94 39.17 -19.62
N ASP A 632 44.00 38.42 -18.55
CA ASP A 632 44.73 38.90 -17.37
C ASP A 632 45.36 37.76 -16.60
N ASN A 633 46.61 37.98 -16.29
CA ASN A 633 47.58 37.20 -15.54
C ASN A 633 47.18 37.04 -14.07
N THR A 634 47.32 35.86 -13.56
CA THR A 634 48.01 35.66 -12.25
C THR A 634 48.45 34.22 -12.10
N THR A 635 49.73 34.03 -12.10
CA THR A 635 50.52 32.91 -11.60
C THR A 635 50.31 32.70 -10.11
N VAL A 636 50.33 31.44 -9.65
CA VAL A 636 51.07 30.86 -8.50
C VAL A 636 50.58 29.40 -8.34
N SER A 637 51.40 28.49 -8.59
CA SER A 637 52.39 27.62 -7.99
C SER A 637 51.82 26.23 -7.61
N GLU A 638 52.53 25.27 -8.17
CA GLU A 638 52.55 23.87 -7.79
C GLU A 638 52.90 23.68 -6.28
N ALA A 639 52.31 22.71 -5.67
CA ALA A 639 53.03 21.68 -4.87
C ALA A 639 52.06 20.68 -4.24
N ASP A 640 52.48 19.43 -4.36
CA ASP A 640 52.32 18.23 -3.56
C ASP A 640 51.01 17.43 -3.74
N LEU A 641 51.07 16.34 -4.52
CA LEU A 641 51.72 15.01 -4.33
C LEU A 641 51.44 14.39 -2.93
N ASP A 642 50.67 13.39 -2.94
CA ASP A 642 50.93 11.96 -2.61
C ASP A 642 49.68 11.27 -2.11
N ALA A 643 49.28 10.25 -2.81
CA ALA A 643 49.18 8.84 -2.39
C ALA A 643 48.39 8.53 -1.11
N ASP A 644 47.32 7.83 -1.18
CA ASP A 644 47.32 6.45 -0.68
C ASP A 644 46.19 5.60 -1.29
N ASN A 645 46.60 4.39 -1.48
CA ASN A 645 45.96 3.29 -2.20
C ASN A 645 45.33 2.34 -1.15
N SER A 646 44.47 1.44 -1.61
CA SER A 646 43.94 0.26 -0.93
C SER A 646 42.61 0.48 -0.14
N ASP A 647 41.55 -0.26 -0.35
CA ASP A 647 41.35 -1.68 -0.44
C ASP A 647 39.93 -2.01 -0.99
N VAL A 648 39.90 -2.92 -1.94
CA VAL A 648 38.70 -3.72 -2.26
C VAL A 648 38.83 -5.06 -1.54
N PRO A 649 37.78 -5.60 -0.98
CA PRO A 649 37.49 -7.02 -1.16
C PRO A 649 36.02 -7.18 -1.58
N GLY A 650 35.67 -7.90 -2.65
CA GLY A 650 35.83 -9.35 -2.75
C GLY A 650 34.44 -9.97 -2.65
N ALA A 651 33.92 -10.45 -3.77
CA ALA A 651 32.70 -11.23 -3.90
C ALA A 651 32.84 -12.55 -3.13
N ASP A 652 31.70 -13.03 -2.55
CA ASP A 652 31.41 -14.48 -2.47
C ASP A 652 29.91 -14.74 -2.32
N GLU A 653 29.40 -15.47 -3.29
CA GLU A 653 28.56 -16.67 -3.30
C GLU A 653 27.29 -16.75 -2.43
N ALA A 654 26.21 -16.99 -3.15
CA ALA A 654 25.00 -17.64 -2.65
C ALA A 654 25.24 -19.13 -2.33
N PRO A 655 24.39 -19.75 -1.49
CA PRO A 655 23.69 -20.95 -1.98
C PRO A 655 22.22 -21.09 -1.54
N SER A 656 21.54 -21.80 -2.42
CA SER A 656 20.29 -22.58 -2.38
C SER A 656 19.01 -21.92 -1.88
#